data_1831f2ff7f21adc730ab1c05c164c344
#
_entry.id   1831f2ff7f21adc730ab1c05c164c344
#
_cell.length_a   1.000
_cell.length_b   1.000
_cell.length_c   1.000
_cell.angle_alpha   90.00
_cell.angle_beta   90.00
_cell.angle_gamma   90.00
#
_symmetry.space_group_name_H-M   'P 1'
#
loop_
_entity.id
_entity.type
_entity.pdbx_description
1 polymer ?
#
loop_
_entity_poly.entity_id
_entity_poly.type
_entity_poly.pdbx_seq_one_letter_code
_entity_poly.pdbx_strand_id
1 'polypeptide(L)'
;MGWFVAASVLLAFSLADDTFPVYLVERLQAFNTAYPKEKVYVQTDKPYYTVGETIWLKGYLFDGPSHLADSVSKVLYVDLLQIESQKVVVHRILKAENGYATGDIALGDSLPSGAYLLRAYTGWMRNFPEDYFFSKPLTLLRTDVGPVQAMTTSPGSLQPDVQFFPEGGQLVNGIEGRVAFKMVSPAGKGLETSGFVLSSAGDTVTGFSTKHLGMGYFSIKPETGQTYTAFVKLGDGSTHQYPLPAAQPEGYMMVVDNITNRENVRIYVRNNKPASAQGRFTVIAQSRGKAVQAAQGEVTKKAVVVQIPRQLFPEGISQLTLFDEANQPVCERLIFIEKNNRLTIHVKPSKPTFSPREKVELDVSVTDESGKPVRANLALAATDAGQVPDKEPYAADLVSHLLLNSDLKGSVEQPGYYFDPANKERLPDLDVLMMTQGWRRFVWKEVLQETYPAPQYLIEQGLTLSGRVVRPNQKTPGKVTLTVLVMQPDSSRDILSGEADENGRFGVYGLSFQDSTRVMIQAVMGKNNRNVEIQLDNLVKPTVKLTKIPYNPLVFQRDELADYLKHVKEYQEIEKQIRRNREILLKEVTVRKKREAPTDSRKIYGQASNTIKVDQTMTGGAMTVLDMLRGRVAGVNVSGSAMNPTVQIRGAANFAGVVEPLFLIDGMPVSKESILTVSVYDVESIDVLKGASATIFGSRASGGAIAVYTKRGSPDYDYTKDKSPGTLVAVVPGYQAVRAFYAPRYDEPKPEHVRPDFRSTLHWAPMIQTGDDGKARLTFFASDARTPVRVVAEGASTDGRPGVGKAVFEVK
;
A
#
# COMPACT_ATOMS: atom_id res chain seq x y z
N MET A 1 -39.84 -5.50 6.55
CA MET A 1 -40.03 -6.72 5.74
C MET A 1 -39.63 -6.37 4.29
N GLY A 2 -38.40 -6.51 3.91
CA GLY A 2 -37.90 -6.25 2.58
C GLY A 2 -37.24 -7.53 2.07
N TRP A 3 -37.76 -8.07 1.01
CA TRP A 3 -37.32 -9.30 0.40
C TRP A 3 -35.99 -9.09 -0.32
N PHE A 4 -34.93 -9.76 0.14
CA PHE A 4 -33.75 -10.00 -0.64
C PHE A 4 -34.05 -11.03 -1.72
N VAL A 5 -34.11 -10.59 -2.96
CA VAL A 5 -34.12 -11.51 -4.11
C VAL A 5 -32.67 -11.90 -4.36
N ALA A 6 -32.27 -13.06 -3.88
CA ALA A 6 -31.08 -13.74 -4.31
C ALA A 6 -31.28 -14.17 -5.78
N ALA A 7 -30.58 -13.50 -6.70
CA ALA A 7 -30.55 -13.93 -8.10
C ALA A 7 -29.78 -15.27 -8.17
N SER A 8 -30.52 -16.38 -8.17
CA SER A 8 -29.98 -17.70 -8.48
C SER A 8 -29.59 -17.71 -9.96
N VAL A 9 -28.29 -17.70 -10.25
CA VAL A 9 -27.76 -17.96 -11.58
C VAL A 9 -28.06 -19.41 -11.91
N LEU A 10 -29.09 -19.65 -12.70
CA LEU A 10 -29.38 -20.95 -13.29
C LEU A 10 -28.30 -21.23 -14.36
N LEU A 11 -27.24 -21.92 -13.95
CA LEU A 11 -26.35 -22.63 -14.85
C LEU A 11 -27.14 -23.77 -15.46
N ALA A 12 -27.56 -23.64 -16.73
CA ALA A 12 -28.09 -24.75 -17.49
C ALA A 12 -26.95 -25.74 -17.78
N PHE A 13 -26.67 -26.62 -16.84
CA PHE A 13 -25.88 -27.82 -17.07
C PHE A 13 -26.76 -28.87 -17.73
N SER A 14 -26.37 -29.32 -18.91
CA SER A 14 -26.84 -30.63 -19.38
C SER A 14 -26.27 -31.68 -18.43
N LEU A 15 -27.12 -32.43 -17.78
CA LEU A 15 -26.79 -33.56 -16.91
C LEU A 15 -26.12 -34.67 -17.74
N ALA A 16 -24.82 -34.61 -17.88
CA ALA A 16 -23.97 -35.72 -18.22
C ALA A 16 -22.64 -35.50 -17.49
N ASP A 17 -22.29 -36.39 -16.60
CA ASP A 17 -21.09 -36.68 -15.80
C ASP A 17 -19.82 -35.82 -15.95
N ASP A 18 -19.90 -34.51 -16.14
CA ASP A 18 -18.74 -33.62 -16.30
C ASP A 18 -18.50 -32.77 -15.05
N THR A 19 -17.78 -33.36 -14.09
CA THR A 19 -17.40 -32.75 -12.82
C THR A 19 -16.27 -31.70 -12.97
N PHE A 20 -15.49 -31.72 -14.08
CA PHE A 20 -14.27 -30.89 -14.20
C PHE A 20 -14.53 -29.37 -14.24
N PRO A 21 -15.51 -28.81 -14.96
CA PRO A 21 -15.83 -27.38 -14.87
C PRO A 21 -16.24 -26.93 -13.45
N VAL A 22 -17.00 -27.76 -12.74
CA VAL A 22 -17.37 -27.48 -11.34
C VAL A 22 -16.14 -27.52 -10.47
N TYR A 23 -15.30 -28.52 -10.61
CA TYR A 23 -14.03 -28.67 -9.91
C TYR A 23 -13.12 -27.43 -10.12
N LEU A 24 -13.00 -26.94 -11.36
CA LEU A 24 -12.21 -25.72 -11.65
C LEU A 24 -12.74 -24.50 -10.87
N VAL A 25 -14.05 -24.31 -10.86
CA VAL A 25 -14.70 -23.18 -10.14
C VAL A 25 -14.47 -23.29 -8.64
N GLU A 26 -14.68 -24.47 -8.07
CA GLU A 26 -14.45 -24.73 -6.64
C GLU A 26 -13.00 -24.49 -6.23
N ARG A 27 -12.03 -25.01 -7.01
CA ARG A 27 -10.60 -24.81 -6.74
C ARG A 27 -10.20 -23.35 -6.84
N LEU A 28 -10.67 -22.62 -7.84
CA LEU A 28 -10.42 -21.20 -7.97
C LEU A 28 -11.02 -20.41 -6.81
N GLN A 29 -12.21 -20.77 -6.37
CA GLN A 29 -12.87 -20.14 -5.22
C GLN A 29 -12.11 -20.42 -3.91
N ALA A 30 -11.70 -21.67 -3.67
CA ALA A 30 -10.92 -22.05 -2.50
C ALA A 30 -9.58 -21.27 -2.45
N PHE A 31 -8.88 -21.18 -3.59
CA PHE A 31 -7.65 -20.39 -3.70
C PHE A 31 -7.87 -18.92 -3.35
N ASN A 32 -8.90 -18.28 -3.90
CA ASN A 32 -9.14 -16.86 -3.65
C ASN A 32 -9.66 -16.59 -2.24
N THR A 33 -10.28 -17.56 -1.58
CA THR A 33 -10.65 -17.47 -0.16
C THR A 33 -9.41 -17.57 0.73
N ALA A 34 -8.47 -18.47 0.40
CA ALA A 34 -7.21 -18.61 1.14
C ALA A 34 -6.25 -17.44 0.90
N TYR A 35 -6.32 -16.83 -0.29
CA TYR A 35 -5.43 -15.74 -0.73
C TYR A 35 -6.26 -14.55 -1.24
N PRO A 36 -6.99 -13.84 -0.37
CA PRO A 36 -7.73 -12.64 -0.76
C PRO A 36 -6.78 -11.63 -1.40
N LYS A 37 -7.24 -10.99 -2.47
CA LYS A 37 -6.46 -10.01 -3.22
C LYS A 37 -6.82 -8.61 -2.76
N GLU A 38 -5.82 -7.80 -2.47
CA GLU A 38 -5.98 -6.38 -2.21
C GLU A 38 -5.38 -5.58 -3.38
N LYS A 39 -5.93 -4.43 -3.67
CA LYS A 39 -5.39 -3.47 -4.63
C LYS A 39 -5.15 -2.14 -3.93
N VAL A 40 -3.99 -1.58 -4.14
CA VAL A 40 -3.62 -0.26 -3.60
C VAL A 40 -3.40 0.71 -4.75
N TYR A 41 -3.92 1.93 -4.59
CA TYR A 41 -3.62 3.07 -5.44
C TYR A 41 -3.22 4.27 -4.58
N VAL A 42 -2.26 5.07 -5.03
CA VAL A 42 -1.88 6.32 -4.35
C VAL A 42 -1.95 7.50 -5.32
N GLN A 43 -2.87 8.40 -5.02
CA GLN A 43 -2.95 9.71 -5.68
C GLN A 43 -2.00 10.68 -4.98
N THR A 44 -1.26 11.47 -5.75
CA THR A 44 -0.40 12.56 -5.25
C THR A 44 -0.91 13.89 -5.79
N ASP A 45 -0.61 14.98 -5.09
CA ASP A 45 -1.04 16.32 -5.51
C ASP A 45 -0.38 16.80 -6.82
N LYS A 46 0.85 16.33 -7.12
CA LYS A 46 1.61 16.70 -8.32
C LYS A 46 2.32 15.48 -8.92
N PRO A 47 2.72 15.54 -10.20
CA PRO A 47 3.48 14.46 -10.86
C PRO A 47 4.99 14.50 -10.59
N TYR A 48 5.57 15.63 -10.19
CA TYR A 48 6.99 15.80 -9.84
C TYR A 48 7.15 16.88 -8.79
N TYR A 49 8.31 16.89 -8.14
CA TYR A 49 8.57 17.72 -6.96
C TYR A 49 9.99 18.27 -6.97
N THR A 50 10.19 19.34 -6.20
CA THR A 50 11.52 19.80 -5.82
C THR A 50 11.87 19.30 -4.42
N VAL A 51 13.14 19.03 -4.15
CA VAL A 51 13.58 18.78 -2.77
C VAL A 51 13.24 19.96 -1.87
N GLY A 52 12.83 19.68 -0.64
CA GLY A 52 12.29 20.69 0.29
C GLY A 52 10.78 20.89 0.20
N GLU A 53 10.10 20.39 -0.84
CA GLU A 53 8.63 20.35 -0.90
C GLU A 53 8.07 19.15 -0.13
N THR A 54 6.76 19.08 -0.09
CA THR A 54 6.02 17.96 0.51
C THR A 54 5.16 17.28 -0.55
N ILE A 55 5.28 15.96 -0.67
CA ILE A 55 4.33 15.14 -1.44
C ILE A 55 3.10 14.94 -0.57
N TRP A 56 1.97 15.47 -0.99
CA TRP A 56 0.67 15.18 -0.39
C TRP A 56 0.06 13.98 -1.07
N LEU A 57 -0.47 13.05 -0.31
CA LEU A 57 -0.96 11.79 -0.86
C LEU A 57 -2.23 11.28 -0.19
N LYS A 58 -3.01 10.54 -0.98
CA LYS A 58 -4.12 9.72 -0.53
C LYS A 58 -3.94 8.31 -1.05
N GLY A 59 -3.96 7.34 -0.14
CA GLY A 59 -4.02 5.92 -0.43
C GLY A 59 -5.47 5.43 -0.53
N TYR A 60 -5.73 4.59 -1.52
CA TYR A 60 -6.97 3.87 -1.70
C TYR A 60 -6.66 2.37 -1.62
N LEU A 61 -7.36 1.67 -0.76
CA LEU A 61 -7.29 0.23 -0.60
C LEU A 61 -8.60 -0.37 -1.06
N PHE A 62 -8.52 -1.34 -1.94
CA PHE A 62 -9.69 -2.02 -2.50
C PHE A 62 -9.59 -3.53 -2.34
N ASP A 63 -10.73 -4.16 -2.07
CA ASP A 63 -10.87 -5.59 -2.31
C ASP A 63 -10.70 -5.88 -3.81
N GLY A 64 -9.73 -6.73 -4.14
CA GLY A 64 -9.35 -6.96 -5.53
C GLY A 64 -10.47 -7.46 -6.43
N PRO A 65 -11.27 -8.45 -6.01
CA PRO A 65 -12.41 -8.96 -6.78
C PRO A 65 -13.55 -7.98 -6.99
N SER A 66 -13.97 -7.25 -5.97
CA SER A 66 -15.16 -6.39 -6.01
C SER A 66 -14.86 -4.94 -6.32
N HIS A 67 -13.64 -4.49 -6.10
CA HIS A 67 -13.21 -3.09 -6.08
C HIS A 67 -13.91 -2.23 -5.01
N LEU A 68 -14.60 -2.86 -4.05
CA LEU A 68 -15.11 -2.13 -2.91
C LEU A 68 -13.95 -1.63 -2.04
N ALA A 69 -14.18 -0.50 -1.36
CA ALA A 69 -13.20 0.00 -0.39
C ALA A 69 -12.89 -1.08 0.65
N ASP A 70 -11.61 -1.42 0.81
CA ASP A 70 -11.17 -2.48 1.69
C ASP A 70 -11.30 -2.05 3.15
N SER A 71 -12.03 -2.82 3.92
CA SER A 71 -12.17 -2.62 5.36
C SER A 71 -11.29 -3.56 6.18
N VAL A 72 -10.55 -4.46 5.52
CA VAL A 72 -9.83 -5.56 6.17
C VAL A 72 -8.45 -5.10 6.59
N SER A 73 -7.60 -4.63 5.68
CA SER A 73 -6.28 -4.08 6.04
C SER A 73 -6.40 -2.64 6.52
N LYS A 74 -5.82 -2.35 7.71
CA LYS A 74 -5.82 -1.02 8.33
C LYS A 74 -4.45 -0.35 8.38
N VAL A 75 -3.45 -0.97 7.78
CA VAL A 75 -2.08 -0.46 7.71
C VAL A 75 -1.65 -0.37 6.26
N LEU A 76 -1.33 0.85 5.81
CA LEU A 76 -0.74 1.11 4.51
C LEU A 76 0.71 1.56 4.67
N TYR A 77 1.62 0.81 4.09
CA TYR A 77 3.03 1.17 4.01
C TYR A 77 3.28 1.96 2.73
N VAL A 78 4.01 3.07 2.84
CA VAL A 78 4.41 3.90 1.71
C VAL A 78 5.91 4.15 1.78
N ASP A 79 6.61 3.75 0.73
CA ASP A 79 8.05 3.92 0.56
C ASP A 79 8.34 4.91 -0.56
N LEU A 80 9.31 5.79 -0.35
CA LEU A 80 9.97 6.53 -1.41
C LEU A 80 11.35 5.91 -1.65
N LEU A 81 11.57 5.39 -2.85
CA LEU A 81 12.80 4.71 -3.24
C LEU A 81 13.56 5.56 -4.24
N GLN A 82 14.86 5.69 -4.06
CA GLN A 82 15.73 6.23 -5.09
C GLN A 82 16.12 5.11 -6.06
N ILE A 83 15.80 5.28 -7.35
CA ILE A 83 15.96 4.20 -8.35
C ILE A 83 17.43 3.86 -8.56
N GLU A 84 18.30 4.84 -8.65
CA GLU A 84 19.74 4.64 -8.90
C GLU A 84 20.42 3.83 -7.79
N SER A 85 20.19 4.18 -6.53
CA SER A 85 20.80 3.49 -5.38
C SER A 85 20.03 2.29 -4.90
N GLN A 86 18.81 2.06 -5.41
CA GLN A 86 17.85 1.03 -4.97
C GLN A 86 17.56 1.07 -3.45
N LYS A 87 17.64 2.26 -2.85
CA LYS A 87 17.42 2.44 -1.40
C LYS A 87 16.09 3.10 -1.11
N VAL A 88 15.45 2.63 -0.06
CA VAL A 88 14.30 3.31 0.56
C VAL A 88 14.84 4.52 1.33
N VAL A 89 14.51 5.73 0.86
CA VAL A 89 14.93 6.99 1.47
C VAL A 89 13.89 7.53 2.45
N VAL A 90 12.62 7.21 2.25
CA VAL A 90 11.54 7.53 3.19
C VAL A 90 10.63 6.32 3.32
N HIS A 91 10.24 6.03 4.55
CA HIS A 91 9.24 5.01 4.89
C HIS A 91 8.15 5.64 5.74
N ARG A 92 6.89 5.42 5.40
CA ARG A 92 5.71 5.92 6.13
C ARG A 92 4.76 4.77 6.41
N ILE A 93 4.13 4.82 7.55
CA ILE A 93 3.06 3.91 7.97
C ILE A 93 1.81 4.75 8.12
N LEU A 94 0.82 4.52 7.29
CA LEU A 94 -0.42 5.27 7.27
C LEU A 94 -1.56 4.42 7.84
N LYS A 95 -2.41 5.05 8.63
CA LYS A 95 -3.64 4.41 9.10
C LYS A 95 -4.67 4.44 7.98
N ALA A 96 -5.19 3.28 7.61
CA ALA A 96 -6.30 3.15 6.67
C ALA A 96 -7.62 3.01 7.45
N GLU A 97 -8.59 3.85 7.10
CA GLU A 97 -9.94 3.82 7.64
C GLU A 97 -10.93 3.72 6.49
N ASN A 98 -11.79 2.71 6.53
CA ASN A 98 -12.78 2.45 5.48
C ASN A 98 -12.17 2.40 4.06
N GLY A 99 -10.96 1.81 3.94
CA GLY A 99 -10.25 1.67 2.66
C GLY A 99 -9.51 2.92 2.19
N TYR A 100 -9.39 3.97 3.02
CA TYR A 100 -8.70 5.20 2.66
C TYR A 100 -7.63 5.55 3.69
N ALA A 101 -6.50 6.03 3.21
CA ALA A 101 -5.41 6.53 4.04
C ALA A 101 -4.95 7.90 3.51
N THR A 102 -4.59 8.81 4.41
CA THR A 102 -4.04 10.12 4.04
C THR A 102 -2.68 10.30 4.67
N GLY A 103 -1.80 10.98 3.98
CA GLY A 103 -0.45 11.22 4.49
C GLY A 103 0.33 12.23 3.67
N ASP A 104 1.57 12.41 4.07
CA ASP A 104 2.50 13.29 3.38
C ASP A 104 3.94 12.81 3.51
N ILE A 105 4.78 13.21 2.57
CA ILE A 105 6.22 12.95 2.60
C ILE A 105 6.92 14.29 2.43
N ALA A 106 7.52 14.81 3.51
CA ALA A 106 8.41 15.94 3.42
C ALA A 106 9.74 15.49 2.78
N LEU A 107 10.10 16.14 1.68
CA LEU A 107 11.34 15.86 0.94
C LEU A 107 12.49 16.64 1.58
N GLY A 108 13.42 15.93 2.19
CA GLY A 108 14.58 16.54 2.84
C GLY A 108 15.53 17.20 1.83
N ASP A 109 16.15 18.30 2.21
CA ASP A 109 17.10 19.07 1.38
C ASP A 109 18.33 18.25 0.93
N SER A 110 18.63 17.14 1.60
CA SER A 110 19.76 16.25 1.30
C SER A 110 19.47 15.24 0.19
N LEU A 111 18.22 15.12 -0.26
CA LEU A 111 17.88 14.19 -1.33
C LEU A 111 18.48 14.64 -2.66
N PRO A 112 19.12 13.75 -3.42
CA PRO A 112 19.61 14.09 -4.76
C PRO A 112 18.45 14.29 -5.74
N SER A 113 18.70 15.07 -6.80
CA SER A 113 17.79 15.09 -7.96
C SER A 113 17.84 13.76 -8.70
N GLY A 114 16.75 13.38 -9.35
CA GLY A 114 16.71 12.17 -10.17
C GLY A 114 15.37 11.43 -10.12
N ALA A 115 15.46 10.17 -10.51
CA ALA A 115 14.30 9.28 -10.58
C ALA A 115 14.05 8.58 -9.24
N TYR A 116 12.81 8.61 -8.81
CA TYR A 116 12.32 7.96 -7.60
C TYR A 116 11.10 7.10 -7.93
N LEU A 117 10.82 6.16 -7.05
CA LEU A 117 9.62 5.34 -7.10
C LEU A 117 8.85 5.49 -5.78
N LEU A 118 7.60 5.93 -5.87
CA LEU A 118 6.66 5.84 -4.76
C LEU A 118 6.03 4.45 -4.80
N ARG A 119 6.27 3.64 -3.77
CA ARG A 119 5.75 2.28 -3.63
C ARG A 119 4.78 2.24 -2.46
N ALA A 120 3.64 1.57 -2.62
CA ALA A 120 2.67 1.38 -1.53
C ALA A 120 2.13 -0.05 -1.50
N TYR A 121 1.95 -0.59 -0.29
CA TYR A 121 1.53 -1.97 -0.06
C TYR A 121 0.97 -2.15 1.37
N THR A 122 0.17 -3.19 1.57
CA THR A 122 -0.25 -3.67 2.90
C THR A 122 0.69 -4.78 3.40
N GLY A 123 0.62 -5.10 4.68
CA GLY A 123 1.34 -6.25 5.23
C GLY A 123 0.99 -7.54 4.50
N TRP A 124 -0.29 -7.76 4.20
CA TRP A 124 -0.78 -8.93 3.46
C TRP A 124 -0.23 -9.05 2.04
N MET A 125 -0.10 -7.93 1.31
CA MET A 125 0.43 -7.93 -0.06
C MET A 125 1.86 -8.48 -0.14
N ARG A 126 2.61 -8.52 0.95
CA ARG A 126 3.96 -9.09 1.01
C ARG A 126 4.01 -10.62 0.82
N ASN A 127 2.87 -11.30 0.84
CA ASN A 127 2.76 -12.71 0.46
C ASN A 127 2.83 -12.93 -1.06
N PHE A 128 2.80 -11.85 -1.84
CA PHE A 128 2.85 -11.86 -3.30
C PHE A 128 4.15 -11.22 -3.81
N PRO A 129 4.53 -11.45 -5.08
CA PRO A 129 5.67 -10.78 -5.68
C PRO A 129 5.56 -9.25 -5.61
N GLU A 130 6.70 -8.54 -5.54
CA GLU A 130 6.73 -7.07 -5.38
C GLU A 130 6.12 -6.29 -6.55
N ASP A 131 6.02 -6.89 -7.73
CA ASP A 131 5.30 -6.33 -8.89
C ASP A 131 3.78 -6.23 -8.66
N TYR A 132 3.30 -6.75 -7.53
CA TYR A 132 1.94 -6.62 -7.06
C TYR A 132 1.68 -5.33 -6.29
N PHE A 133 2.74 -4.71 -5.78
CA PHE A 133 2.63 -3.46 -5.03
C PHE A 133 2.29 -2.30 -5.97
N PHE A 134 1.55 -1.34 -5.46
CA PHE A 134 1.42 -0.08 -6.19
C PHE A 134 2.80 0.57 -6.34
N SER A 135 3.08 1.06 -7.54
CA SER A 135 4.29 1.81 -7.84
C SER A 135 4.00 2.97 -8.78
N LYS A 136 4.49 4.16 -8.42
CA LYS A 136 4.39 5.39 -9.20
C LYS A 136 5.77 6.01 -9.33
N PRO A 137 6.28 6.15 -10.57
CA PRO A 137 7.51 6.88 -10.78
C PRO A 137 7.32 8.37 -10.47
N LEU A 138 8.33 8.98 -9.86
CA LEU A 138 8.39 10.40 -9.54
C LEU A 138 9.74 10.98 -9.92
N THR A 139 9.76 12.23 -10.40
CA THR A 139 10.98 12.98 -10.63
C THR A 139 11.18 13.99 -9.50
N LEU A 140 12.34 13.97 -8.85
CA LEU A 140 12.75 14.99 -7.89
C LEU A 140 13.78 15.91 -8.53
N LEU A 141 13.53 17.20 -8.40
CA LEU A 141 14.37 18.28 -8.94
C LEU A 141 15.08 18.99 -7.78
N ARG A 142 16.21 19.64 -8.09
CA ARG A 142 16.91 20.53 -7.15
C ARG A 142 16.96 21.94 -7.72
N THR A 143 16.81 22.91 -6.85
CA THR A 143 16.86 24.34 -7.24
C THR A 143 18.28 24.87 -7.48
N ASP A 144 19.31 24.17 -6.99
CA ASP A 144 20.73 24.55 -7.05
C ASP A 144 21.52 23.78 -8.14
N VAL A 145 20.92 22.77 -8.76
CA VAL A 145 21.54 21.96 -9.82
C VAL A 145 20.78 22.23 -11.12
N GLY A 146 21.50 22.36 -12.23
CA GLY A 146 20.87 22.48 -13.56
C GLY A 146 19.93 21.32 -13.88
N PRO A 147 19.23 21.38 -15.02
CA PRO A 147 18.21 20.38 -15.39
C PRO A 147 18.80 18.98 -15.29
N VAL A 148 17.98 18.05 -14.76
CA VAL A 148 18.32 16.63 -14.69
C VAL A 148 18.66 16.18 -16.10
N GLN A 149 19.95 15.92 -16.37
CA GLN A 149 20.30 15.26 -17.62
C GLN A 149 19.61 13.90 -17.60
N ALA A 150 18.90 13.59 -18.68
CA ALA A 150 18.43 12.24 -18.89
C ALA A 150 19.61 11.32 -18.57
N MET A 151 19.42 10.36 -17.67
CA MET A 151 20.45 9.35 -17.44
C MET A 151 20.74 8.74 -18.82
N THR A 152 21.81 9.19 -19.42
CA THR A 152 22.35 8.53 -20.57
C THR A 152 22.81 7.17 -20.05
N THR A 153 21.95 6.17 -20.18
CA THR A 153 22.43 4.79 -20.11
C THR A 153 23.64 4.73 -20.99
N SER A 154 24.78 4.37 -20.42
CA SER A 154 26.00 4.14 -21.19
C SER A 154 25.61 3.37 -22.46
N PRO A 155 26.19 3.68 -23.62
CA PRO A 155 25.87 3.03 -24.88
C PRO A 155 26.43 1.60 -24.87
N GLY A 156 25.94 0.78 -23.94
CA GLY A 156 26.09 -0.66 -23.93
C GLY A 156 24.95 -1.24 -24.73
N SER A 157 25.28 -1.78 -25.90
CA SER A 157 24.39 -2.54 -26.79
C SER A 157 22.99 -1.95 -26.93
N LEU A 158 22.85 -1.04 -27.90
CA LEU A 158 21.61 -0.33 -28.27
C LEU A 158 20.58 -1.25 -28.95
N GLN A 159 20.64 -2.57 -28.77
CA GLN A 159 19.65 -3.45 -29.37
C GLN A 159 18.33 -3.35 -28.63
N PRO A 160 17.24 -3.05 -29.34
CA PRO A 160 15.90 -3.10 -28.76
C PRO A 160 15.55 -4.52 -28.31
N ASP A 161 14.79 -4.61 -27.21
CA ASP A 161 14.17 -5.87 -26.78
C ASP A 161 12.92 -6.12 -27.61
N VAL A 162 12.90 -7.24 -28.33
CA VAL A 162 11.78 -7.68 -29.16
C VAL A 162 11.29 -9.03 -28.69
N GLN A 163 10.01 -9.09 -28.35
CA GLN A 163 9.38 -10.32 -27.92
C GLN A 163 8.16 -10.64 -28.77
N PHE A 164 7.95 -11.93 -29.06
CA PHE A 164 6.81 -12.43 -29.84
C PHE A 164 5.92 -13.29 -28.95
N PHE A 165 4.62 -13.07 -29.08
CA PHE A 165 3.58 -13.66 -28.24
C PHE A 165 2.53 -14.33 -29.15
N PRO A 166 2.63 -15.63 -29.44
CA PRO A 166 1.56 -16.34 -30.09
C PRO A 166 0.27 -16.25 -29.28
N GLU A 167 -0.85 -15.93 -29.94
CA GLU A 167 -2.13 -15.87 -29.27
C GLU A 167 -2.52 -17.23 -28.68
N GLY A 168 -2.89 -17.26 -27.40
CA GLY A 168 -3.10 -18.49 -26.65
C GLY A 168 -1.81 -19.10 -26.07
N GLY A 169 -0.62 -18.56 -26.40
CA GLY A 169 0.66 -18.91 -25.81
C GLY A 169 1.54 -19.83 -26.69
N GLN A 170 1.03 -20.42 -27.76
CA GLN A 170 1.78 -21.32 -28.63
C GLN A 170 1.38 -21.22 -30.10
N LEU A 171 2.31 -21.55 -30.98
CA LEU A 171 2.05 -21.84 -32.40
C LEU A 171 1.86 -23.34 -32.60
N VAL A 172 0.99 -23.73 -33.56
CA VAL A 172 0.71 -25.13 -33.88
C VAL A 172 0.82 -25.32 -35.38
N ASN A 173 1.52 -26.37 -35.79
CA ASN A 173 1.74 -26.68 -37.20
C ASN A 173 0.43 -26.84 -37.99
N GLY A 174 0.36 -26.24 -39.16
CA GLY A 174 -0.80 -26.30 -40.05
C GLY A 174 -2.01 -25.46 -39.62
N ILE A 175 -1.96 -24.79 -38.48
CA ILE A 175 -3.05 -23.92 -38.00
C ILE A 175 -2.60 -22.46 -38.10
N GLU A 176 -3.41 -21.65 -38.78
CA GLU A 176 -3.21 -20.20 -38.85
C GLU A 176 -3.54 -19.54 -37.52
N GLY A 177 -2.60 -18.75 -36.98
CA GLY A 177 -2.73 -18.04 -35.70
C GLY A 177 -2.15 -16.64 -35.76
N ARG A 178 -2.55 -15.78 -34.81
CA ARG A 178 -1.98 -14.46 -34.62
C ARG A 178 -0.76 -14.53 -33.73
N VAL A 179 0.27 -13.75 -34.04
CA VAL A 179 1.46 -13.55 -33.20
C VAL A 179 1.54 -12.06 -32.93
N ALA A 180 1.30 -11.68 -31.69
CA ALA A 180 1.57 -10.33 -31.27
C ALA A 180 3.07 -10.14 -30.98
N PHE A 181 3.54 -8.91 -31.07
CA PHE A 181 4.91 -8.56 -30.73
C PHE A 181 4.97 -7.24 -29.99
N LYS A 182 5.99 -7.10 -29.16
CA LYS A 182 6.32 -5.85 -28.48
C LYS A 182 7.79 -5.56 -28.64
N MET A 183 8.09 -4.33 -29.06
CA MET A 183 9.44 -3.82 -29.19
C MET A 183 9.62 -2.64 -28.25
N VAL A 184 10.65 -2.68 -27.42
CA VAL A 184 11.00 -1.62 -26.50
C VAL A 184 12.45 -1.21 -26.64
N SER A 185 12.70 0.09 -26.51
CA SER A 185 14.04 0.65 -26.40
C SER A 185 14.72 0.18 -25.11
N PRO A 186 16.04 0.34 -24.97
CA PRO A 186 16.76 0.12 -23.69
C PRO A 186 16.22 0.96 -22.54
N ALA A 187 15.54 2.08 -22.84
CA ALA A 187 14.83 2.92 -21.87
C ALA A 187 13.41 2.40 -21.52
N GLY A 188 12.98 1.27 -22.10
CA GLY A 188 11.67 0.68 -21.86
C GLY A 188 10.50 1.36 -22.57
N LYS A 189 10.78 2.29 -23.49
CA LYS A 189 9.76 2.94 -24.35
C LYS A 189 9.50 2.14 -25.61
N GLY A 190 8.23 2.06 -26.00
CA GLY A 190 7.84 1.44 -27.27
C GLY A 190 8.54 2.10 -28.47
N LEU A 191 9.00 1.30 -29.41
CA LEU A 191 9.64 1.75 -30.65
C LEU A 191 8.74 1.46 -31.84
N GLU A 192 8.51 2.47 -32.66
CA GLU A 192 7.84 2.26 -33.95
C GLU A 192 8.79 1.58 -34.93
N THR A 193 8.30 0.55 -35.61
CA THR A 193 9.09 -0.24 -36.51
C THR A 193 8.22 -1.01 -37.50
N SER A 194 8.87 -1.56 -38.52
CA SER A 194 8.29 -2.51 -39.46
C SER A 194 9.26 -3.65 -39.72
N GLY A 195 8.76 -4.74 -40.30
CA GLY A 195 9.58 -5.87 -40.59
C GLY A 195 8.86 -6.93 -41.44
N PHE A 196 9.52 -8.05 -41.62
CA PHE A 196 8.97 -9.22 -42.30
C PHE A 196 9.48 -10.50 -41.64
N VAL A 197 8.77 -11.59 -41.85
CA VAL A 197 9.11 -12.92 -41.33
C VAL A 197 9.55 -13.80 -42.50
N LEU A 198 10.71 -14.42 -42.34
CA LEU A 198 11.20 -15.46 -43.28
C LEU A 198 11.06 -16.85 -42.68
N SER A 199 10.73 -17.81 -43.52
CA SER A 199 10.87 -19.25 -43.21
C SER A 199 12.32 -19.69 -43.32
N SER A 200 12.64 -20.86 -42.75
CA SER A 200 13.96 -21.51 -42.96
C SER A 200 14.24 -21.91 -44.41
N ALA A 201 13.23 -21.95 -45.26
CA ALA A 201 13.38 -22.13 -46.73
C ALA A 201 13.75 -20.83 -47.46
N GLY A 202 13.72 -19.68 -46.78
CA GLY A 202 14.03 -18.37 -47.34
C GLY A 202 12.82 -17.60 -47.89
N ASP A 203 11.60 -18.15 -47.75
CA ASP A 203 10.38 -17.49 -48.21
C ASP A 203 9.89 -16.42 -47.26
N THR A 204 9.47 -15.30 -47.81
CA THR A 204 8.78 -14.25 -47.03
C THR A 204 7.35 -14.70 -46.69
N VAL A 205 7.08 -14.96 -45.43
CA VAL A 205 5.79 -15.48 -44.96
C VAL A 205 4.77 -14.35 -44.74
N THR A 206 5.20 -13.26 -44.12
CA THR A 206 4.33 -12.09 -43.80
C THR A 206 5.16 -10.86 -43.49
N GLY A 207 4.58 -9.68 -43.71
CA GLY A 207 5.11 -8.40 -43.22
C GLY A 207 4.37 -7.95 -41.97
N PHE A 208 4.99 -7.07 -41.20
CA PHE A 208 4.39 -6.51 -40.01
C PHE A 208 4.87 -5.08 -39.74
N SER A 209 4.06 -4.32 -39.01
CA SER A 209 4.40 -3.01 -38.48
C SER A 209 3.77 -2.80 -37.11
N THR A 210 4.40 -1.97 -36.30
CA THR A 210 3.82 -1.52 -35.04
C THR A 210 2.55 -0.74 -35.27
N LYS A 211 1.59 -0.86 -34.36
CA LYS A 211 0.33 -0.11 -34.33
C LYS A 211 0.33 0.97 -33.27
N HIS A 212 0.77 0.64 -32.08
CA HIS A 212 0.77 1.56 -30.94
C HIS A 212 1.89 1.19 -29.95
N LEU A 213 2.71 2.16 -29.55
CA LEU A 213 3.76 2.03 -28.51
C LEU A 213 4.61 0.75 -28.64
N GLY A 214 5.12 0.52 -29.85
CA GLY A 214 5.99 -0.63 -30.13
C GLY A 214 5.27 -1.97 -30.21
N MET A 215 3.94 -1.99 -30.16
CA MET A 215 3.14 -3.21 -30.24
C MET A 215 2.46 -3.36 -31.61
N GLY A 216 2.28 -4.61 -32.00
CA GLY A 216 1.54 -4.97 -33.20
C GLY A 216 1.28 -6.48 -33.23
N TYR A 217 0.70 -6.96 -34.30
CA TYR A 217 0.53 -8.38 -34.55
C TYR A 217 0.54 -8.69 -36.05
N PHE A 218 0.82 -9.94 -36.38
CA PHE A 218 0.69 -10.52 -37.71
C PHE A 218 0.10 -11.92 -37.63
N SER A 219 -0.37 -12.44 -38.75
CA SER A 219 -0.84 -13.83 -38.88
C SER A 219 0.22 -14.70 -39.53
N ILE A 220 0.32 -15.94 -39.05
CA ILE A 220 1.21 -16.96 -39.59
C ILE A 220 0.56 -18.34 -39.50
N LYS A 221 0.78 -19.15 -40.54
CA LYS A 221 0.43 -20.56 -40.53
C LYS A 221 1.73 -21.39 -40.59
N PRO A 222 2.22 -21.89 -39.44
CA PRO A 222 3.47 -22.66 -39.43
C PRO A 222 3.35 -23.95 -40.20
N GLU A 223 4.41 -24.30 -40.93
CA GLU A 223 4.54 -25.57 -41.65
C GLU A 223 5.45 -26.53 -40.89
N THR A 224 5.19 -27.82 -41.03
CA THR A 224 5.96 -28.84 -40.32
C THR A 224 7.43 -28.82 -40.77
N GLY A 225 8.35 -28.80 -39.80
CA GLY A 225 9.79 -28.79 -40.08
C GLY A 225 10.38 -27.41 -40.42
N GLN A 226 9.56 -26.34 -40.43
CA GLN A 226 10.03 -24.98 -40.67
C GLN A 226 10.28 -24.23 -39.34
N THR A 227 11.30 -23.39 -39.36
CA THR A 227 11.52 -22.35 -38.36
C THR A 227 11.35 -20.97 -38.95
N TYR A 228 11.06 -19.96 -38.15
CA TYR A 228 10.73 -18.62 -38.60
C TYR A 228 11.57 -17.57 -37.92
N THR A 229 12.06 -16.60 -38.70
CA THR A 229 12.86 -15.48 -38.18
C THR A 229 12.24 -14.17 -38.63
N ALA A 230 12.02 -13.26 -37.65
CA ALA A 230 11.58 -11.91 -37.92
C ALA A 230 12.80 -11.01 -38.18
N PHE A 231 12.72 -10.25 -39.26
CA PHE A 231 13.67 -9.22 -39.68
C PHE A 231 13.04 -7.86 -39.38
N VAL A 232 13.59 -7.16 -38.39
CA VAL A 232 13.05 -5.91 -37.86
C VAL A 232 13.89 -4.75 -38.36
N LYS A 233 13.26 -3.76 -38.99
CA LYS A 233 13.90 -2.54 -39.48
C LYS A 233 13.76 -1.45 -38.44
N LEU A 234 14.87 -0.92 -37.95
CA LEU A 234 14.90 0.21 -37.03
C LEU A 234 14.91 1.56 -37.74
N GLY A 235 14.58 2.61 -37.00
CA GLY A 235 14.54 3.97 -37.53
C GLY A 235 15.90 4.53 -38.00
N ASP A 236 17.01 3.92 -37.57
CA ASP A 236 18.37 4.24 -38.03
C ASP A 236 18.73 3.51 -39.33
N GLY A 237 17.82 2.71 -39.89
CA GLY A 237 18.02 1.91 -41.10
C GLY A 237 18.64 0.54 -40.89
N SER A 238 19.05 0.20 -39.67
CA SER A 238 19.59 -1.14 -39.35
C SER A 238 18.48 -2.20 -39.34
N THR A 239 18.89 -3.46 -39.65
CA THR A 239 17.96 -4.59 -39.63
C THR A 239 18.49 -5.64 -38.65
N HIS A 240 17.65 -6.04 -37.70
CA HIS A 240 17.97 -7.04 -36.71
C HIS A 240 17.12 -8.29 -36.87
N GLN A 241 17.66 -9.43 -36.47
CA GLN A 241 17.01 -10.73 -36.64
C GLN A 241 16.62 -11.29 -35.26
N TYR A 242 15.38 -11.77 -35.16
CA TYR A 242 14.85 -12.37 -33.94
C TYR A 242 14.11 -13.66 -34.29
N PRO A 243 14.41 -14.78 -33.60
CA PRO A 243 13.70 -16.02 -33.84
C PRO A 243 12.26 -15.94 -33.31
N LEU A 244 11.31 -16.49 -34.06
CA LEU A 244 9.96 -16.72 -33.55
C LEU A 244 9.93 -17.95 -32.63
N PRO A 245 8.96 -18.05 -31.70
CA PRO A 245 8.72 -19.28 -30.95
C PRO A 245 8.47 -20.47 -31.86
N ALA A 246 9.05 -21.61 -31.50
CA ALA A 246 8.88 -22.84 -32.29
C ALA A 246 7.42 -23.31 -32.27
N ALA A 247 6.93 -23.78 -33.43
CA ALA A 247 5.59 -24.34 -33.52
C ALA A 247 5.54 -25.74 -32.94
N GLN A 248 4.48 -26.06 -32.18
CA GLN A 248 4.23 -27.43 -31.69
C GLN A 248 3.78 -28.33 -32.81
N PRO A 249 4.24 -29.58 -32.87
CA PRO A 249 3.80 -30.55 -33.88
C PRO A 249 2.29 -30.77 -33.81
N GLU A 250 1.75 -30.93 -32.60
CA GLU A 250 0.33 -31.11 -32.30
C GLU A 250 -0.07 -30.28 -31.12
N GLY A 251 -1.32 -29.80 -31.10
CA GLY A 251 -1.83 -29.04 -29.96
C GLY A 251 -3.14 -28.29 -30.26
N TYR A 252 -3.55 -27.54 -29.25
CA TYR A 252 -4.70 -26.64 -29.35
C TYR A 252 -4.24 -25.23 -29.66
N MET A 253 -5.10 -24.48 -30.35
CA MET A 253 -4.96 -23.06 -30.55
C MET A 253 -6.27 -22.36 -30.18
N MET A 254 -6.16 -21.25 -29.52
CA MET A 254 -7.26 -20.40 -29.11
C MET A 254 -7.07 -18.99 -29.68
N VAL A 255 -8.05 -18.55 -30.51
CA VAL A 255 -8.11 -17.18 -31.02
C VAL A 255 -9.38 -16.52 -30.48
N VAL A 256 -9.28 -15.29 -30.02
CA VAL A 256 -10.40 -14.60 -29.36
C VAL A 256 -10.78 -13.36 -30.14
N ASP A 257 -12.04 -13.26 -30.55
CA ASP A 257 -12.65 -12.03 -31.03
C ASP A 257 -13.40 -11.35 -29.87
N ASN A 258 -12.77 -10.30 -29.33
CA ASN A 258 -13.32 -9.45 -28.29
C ASN A 258 -13.77 -8.07 -28.80
N ILE A 259 -13.63 -7.79 -30.09
CA ILE A 259 -13.85 -6.46 -30.65
C ILE A 259 -15.07 -6.37 -31.56
N THR A 260 -15.20 -7.34 -32.53
CA THR A 260 -16.17 -7.20 -33.59
C THR A 260 -17.61 -7.50 -33.14
N ASN A 261 -17.78 -8.35 -32.13
CA ASN A 261 -19.10 -8.67 -31.56
C ASN A 261 -19.31 -7.93 -30.22
N ARG A 262 -20.36 -7.10 -30.17
CA ARG A 262 -20.68 -6.31 -28.98
C ARG A 262 -21.49 -7.07 -27.92
N GLU A 263 -22.10 -8.18 -28.25
CA GLU A 263 -22.94 -8.98 -27.34
C GLU A 263 -22.15 -10.10 -26.69
N ASN A 264 -21.28 -10.76 -27.47
CA ASN A 264 -20.57 -11.94 -27.03
C ASN A 264 -19.06 -11.84 -27.26
N VAL A 265 -18.29 -12.41 -26.35
CA VAL A 265 -16.87 -12.77 -26.57
C VAL A 265 -16.87 -14.08 -27.35
N ARG A 266 -16.24 -14.13 -28.52
CA ARG A 266 -16.15 -15.32 -29.36
C ARG A 266 -14.77 -15.96 -29.26
N ILE A 267 -14.73 -17.23 -28.90
CA ILE A 267 -13.52 -18.00 -28.69
C ILE A 267 -13.48 -19.09 -29.74
N TYR A 268 -12.51 -19.01 -30.63
CA TYR A 268 -12.29 -19.99 -31.70
C TYR A 268 -11.26 -21.00 -31.21
N VAL A 269 -11.68 -22.24 -31.00
CA VAL A 269 -10.81 -23.35 -30.57
C VAL A 269 -10.55 -24.24 -31.76
N ARG A 270 -9.27 -24.47 -32.05
CA ARG A 270 -8.78 -25.34 -33.14
C ARG A 270 -7.75 -26.32 -32.60
N ASN A 271 -7.61 -27.47 -33.25
CA ASN A 271 -6.48 -28.37 -33.03
C ASN A 271 -6.07 -29.05 -34.37
N ASN A 272 -4.89 -29.61 -34.39
CA ASN A 272 -4.40 -30.45 -35.51
C ASN A 272 -4.22 -31.91 -35.10
N LYS A 273 -4.82 -32.35 -34.00
CA LYS A 273 -4.77 -33.74 -33.54
C LYS A 273 -5.48 -34.66 -34.50
N PRO A 274 -5.02 -35.92 -34.62
CA PRO A 274 -5.69 -36.90 -35.47
C PRO A 274 -7.13 -37.15 -35.03
N ALA A 275 -8.01 -37.47 -35.98
CA ALA A 275 -9.43 -37.68 -35.71
C ALA A 275 -9.75 -38.79 -34.68
N SER A 276 -8.80 -39.73 -34.49
CA SER A 276 -8.88 -40.79 -33.46
C SER A 276 -8.63 -40.26 -32.02
N ALA A 277 -7.97 -39.12 -31.88
CA ALA A 277 -7.81 -38.40 -30.61
C ALA A 277 -8.89 -37.31 -30.51
N GLN A 278 -10.12 -37.72 -30.19
CA GLN A 278 -11.23 -36.79 -30.04
C GLN A 278 -10.87 -35.71 -29.04
N GLY A 279 -10.80 -34.45 -29.49
CA GLY A 279 -10.31 -33.32 -28.71
C GLY A 279 -11.42 -32.71 -27.88
N ARG A 280 -11.72 -33.33 -26.75
CA ARG A 280 -12.55 -32.68 -25.71
C ARG A 280 -11.74 -31.54 -25.06
N PHE A 281 -12.35 -30.43 -24.83
CA PHE A 281 -11.74 -29.28 -24.17
C PHE A 281 -12.68 -28.62 -23.19
N THR A 282 -12.11 -27.93 -22.21
CA THR A 282 -12.83 -27.05 -21.29
C THR A 282 -12.27 -25.64 -21.40
N VAL A 283 -13.13 -24.63 -21.54
CA VAL A 283 -12.76 -23.22 -21.46
C VAL A 283 -13.34 -22.67 -20.16
N ILE A 284 -12.51 -22.02 -19.35
CA ILE A 284 -12.95 -21.20 -18.22
C ILE A 284 -12.64 -19.73 -18.50
N ALA A 285 -13.65 -18.90 -18.30
CA ALA A 285 -13.51 -17.44 -18.25
C ALA A 285 -13.51 -17.00 -16.79
N GLN A 286 -12.54 -16.22 -16.39
CA GLN A 286 -12.47 -15.64 -15.06
C GLN A 286 -12.17 -14.16 -15.13
N SER A 287 -12.61 -13.40 -14.11
CA SER A 287 -12.25 -12.01 -13.91
C SER A 287 -11.90 -11.78 -12.44
N ARG A 288 -10.74 -11.21 -12.18
CA ARG A 288 -10.26 -10.86 -10.83
C ARG A 288 -10.31 -12.05 -9.84
N GLY A 289 -10.10 -13.28 -10.36
CA GLY A 289 -10.12 -14.50 -9.55
C GLY A 289 -11.51 -15.11 -9.35
N LYS A 290 -12.58 -14.51 -9.87
CA LYS A 290 -13.92 -15.11 -9.86
C LYS A 290 -14.22 -15.74 -11.21
N ALA A 291 -14.69 -16.99 -11.21
CA ALA A 291 -15.17 -17.63 -12.43
C ALA A 291 -16.39 -16.87 -12.96
N VAL A 292 -16.38 -16.56 -14.24
CA VAL A 292 -17.47 -15.93 -14.98
C VAL A 292 -18.34 -17.00 -15.61
N GLN A 293 -17.69 -17.90 -16.35
CA GLN A 293 -18.33 -19.05 -17.00
C GLN A 293 -17.30 -20.13 -17.31
N ALA A 294 -17.73 -21.38 -17.23
CA ALA A 294 -16.99 -22.51 -17.78
C ALA A 294 -17.85 -23.22 -18.83
N ALA A 295 -17.25 -23.68 -19.91
CA ALA A 295 -17.89 -24.37 -20.99
C ALA A 295 -17.03 -25.52 -21.49
N GLN A 296 -17.68 -26.63 -21.88
CA GLN A 296 -17.00 -27.76 -22.50
C GLN A 296 -17.42 -27.90 -23.95
N GLY A 297 -16.54 -28.46 -24.72
CA GLY A 297 -16.77 -28.74 -26.15
C GLY A 297 -15.86 -29.82 -26.68
N GLU A 298 -16.11 -30.19 -27.91
CA GLU A 298 -15.31 -31.18 -28.61
C GLU A 298 -14.95 -30.63 -30.01
N VAL A 299 -13.68 -30.68 -30.36
CA VAL A 299 -13.24 -30.25 -31.69
C VAL A 299 -13.40 -31.42 -32.67
N THR A 300 -14.59 -31.58 -33.20
CA THR A 300 -14.93 -32.59 -34.23
C THR A 300 -14.74 -32.10 -35.67
N LYS A 301 -14.56 -30.78 -35.86
CA LYS A 301 -14.34 -30.09 -37.12
C LYS A 301 -13.11 -29.18 -37.01
N LYS A 302 -12.77 -28.49 -38.10
CA LYS A 302 -11.60 -27.58 -38.17
C LYS A 302 -11.59 -26.49 -37.10
N ALA A 303 -12.74 -26.07 -36.59
CA ALA A 303 -12.86 -25.09 -35.52
C ALA A 303 -14.20 -25.23 -34.79
N VAL A 304 -14.20 -24.95 -33.49
CA VAL A 304 -15.39 -24.79 -32.64
C VAL A 304 -15.40 -23.37 -32.12
N VAL A 305 -16.58 -22.77 -32.06
CA VAL A 305 -16.76 -21.40 -31.52
C VAL A 305 -17.54 -21.49 -30.22
N VAL A 306 -16.89 -21.09 -29.13
CA VAL A 306 -17.53 -20.84 -27.84
C VAL A 306 -17.92 -19.38 -27.76
N GLN A 307 -19.16 -19.09 -27.37
CA GLN A 307 -19.63 -17.71 -27.18
C GLN A 307 -19.99 -17.49 -25.73
N ILE A 308 -19.45 -16.44 -25.13
CA ILE A 308 -19.74 -16.04 -23.76
C ILE A 308 -20.35 -14.63 -23.78
N PRO A 309 -21.58 -14.45 -23.24
CA PRO A 309 -22.20 -13.13 -23.21
C PRO A 309 -21.36 -12.11 -22.45
N ARG A 310 -21.07 -10.95 -23.07
CA ARG A 310 -20.28 -9.89 -22.45
C ARG A 310 -20.89 -9.36 -21.15
N GLN A 311 -22.21 -9.42 -21.02
CA GLN A 311 -22.92 -8.99 -19.81
C GLN A 311 -22.50 -9.73 -18.54
N LEU A 312 -22.00 -10.98 -18.66
CA LEU A 312 -21.56 -11.79 -17.52
C LEU A 312 -20.24 -11.32 -16.94
N PHE A 313 -19.40 -10.70 -17.74
CA PHE A 313 -18.10 -10.20 -17.29
C PHE A 313 -18.23 -8.87 -16.54
N PRO A 314 -17.45 -8.59 -15.49
CA PRO A 314 -17.28 -7.23 -15.02
C PRO A 314 -16.43 -6.38 -15.99
N GLU A 315 -16.45 -5.06 -15.83
CA GLU A 315 -15.53 -4.18 -16.57
C GLU A 315 -14.09 -4.41 -16.13
N GLY A 316 -13.14 -4.38 -17.08
CA GLY A 316 -11.72 -4.60 -16.84
C GLY A 316 -11.20 -5.89 -17.44
N ILE A 317 -10.08 -6.37 -16.94
CA ILE A 317 -9.39 -7.54 -17.48
C ILE A 317 -10.08 -8.83 -17.06
N SER A 318 -10.23 -9.72 -18.04
CA SER A 318 -10.66 -11.10 -17.84
C SER A 318 -9.67 -12.05 -18.52
N GLN A 319 -9.49 -13.24 -17.96
CA GLN A 319 -8.64 -14.29 -18.49
C GLN A 319 -9.48 -15.45 -18.99
N LEU A 320 -9.14 -15.94 -20.17
CA LEU A 320 -9.66 -17.14 -20.76
C LEU A 320 -8.57 -18.22 -20.72
N THR A 321 -8.90 -19.40 -20.16
CA THR A 321 -7.98 -20.53 -20.12
C THR A 321 -8.65 -21.75 -20.77
N LEU A 322 -7.95 -22.37 -21.70
CA LEU A 322 -8.33 -23.61 -22.37
C LEU A 322 -7.60 -24.78 -21.72
N PHE A 323 -8.34 -25.79 -21.33
CA PHE A 323 -7.83 -27.07 -20.85
C PHE A 323 -8.09 -28.15 -21.91
N ASP A 324 -7.13 -29.03 -22.08
CA ASP A 324 -7.23 -30.20 -22.96
C ASP A 324 -7.99 -31.37 -22.32
N GLU A 325 -8.06 -32.48 -23.04
CA GLU A 325 -8.70 -33.73 -22.58
C GLU A 325 -8.01 -34.36 -21.35
N ALA A 326 -6.75 -34.02 -21.09
CA ALA A 326 -6.01 -34.43 -19.88
C ALA A 326 -6.16 -33.42 -18.72
N ASN A 327 -7.07 -32.46 -18.86
CA ASN A 327 -7.30 -31.40 -17.89
C ASN A 327 -6.06 -30.51 -17.62
N GLN A 328 -5.17 -30.39 -18.63
CA GLN A 328 -4.00 -29.51 -18.55
C GLN A 328 -4.30 -28.17 -19.20
N PRO A 329 -3.90 -27.03 -18.59
CA PRO A 329 -4.06 -25.73 -19.19
C PRO A 329 -3.09 -25.59 -20.39
N VAL A 330 -3.62 -25.43 -21.60
CA VAL A 330 -2.84 -25.43 -22.85
C VAL A 330 -2.86 -24.09 -23.57
N CYS A 331 -3.89 -23.24 -23.39
CA CYS A 331 -3.90 -21.89 -23.93
C CYS A 331 -4.45 -20.91 -22.92
N GLU A 332 -3.89 -19.70 -22.91
CA GLU A 332 -4.37 -18.58 -22.09
C GLU A 332 -4.44 -17.29 -22.89
N ARG A 333 -5.45 -16.47 -22.67
CA ARG A 333 -5.67 -15.19 -23.34
C ARG A 333 -6.31 -14.18 -22.40
N LEU A 334 -5.71 -13.00 -22.27
CA LEU A 334 -6.30 -11.87 -21.60
C LEU A 334 -7.19 -11.11 -22.57
N ILE A 335 -8.32 -10.63 -22.09
CA ILE A 335 -9.22 -9.73 -22.80
C ILE A 335 -9.60 -8.58 -21.89
N PHE A 336 -9.92 -7.42 -22.47
CA PHE A 336 -10.48 -6.31 -21.74
C PHE A 336 -11.96 -6.15 -22.09
N ILE A 337 -12.80 -6.12 -21.07
CA ILE A 337 -14.24 -5.88 -21.24
C ILE A 337 -14.54 -4.43 -20.89
N GLU A 338 -14.96 -3.66 -21.88
CA GLU A 338 -15.43 -2.30 -21.67
C GLU A 338 -16.96 -2.30 -21.46
N LYS A 339 -17.41 -1.65 -20.39
CA LYS A 339 -18.83 -1.42 -20.10
C LYS A 339 -19.16 0.04 -19.86
N ASN A 340 -18.12 0.90 -19.75
CA ASN A 340 -18.23 2.31 -19.36
C ASN A 340 -18.91 2.48 -17.97
N ASN A 341 -18.85 1.46 -17.11
CA ASN A 341 -19.41 1.49 -15.77
C ASN A 341 -18.47 2.22 -14.80
N ARG A 342 -18.22 3.50 -15.12
CA ARG A 342 -17.30 4.38 -14.41
C ARG A 342 -18.04 5.62 -13.93
N LEU A 343 -17.49 6.30 -12.91
CA LEU A 343 -18.04 7.57 -12.48
C LEU A 343 -17.68 8.68 -13.48
N THR A 344 -18.64 9.53 -13.73
CA THR A 344 -18.42 10.82 -14.39
C THR A 344 -18.27 11.87 -13.28
N ILE A 345 -17.10 12.46 -13.16
CA ILE A 345 -16.79 13.51 -12.18
C ILE A 345 -16.67 14.84 -12.91
N HIS A 346 -17.61 15.73 -12.65
CA HIS A 346 -17.56 17.10 -13.15
C HIS A 346 -17.06 18.03 -12.04
N VAL A 347 -16.00 18.76 -12.34
CA VAL A 347 -15.47 19.82 -11.49
C VAL A 347 -15.75 21.14 -12.20
N LYS A 348 -16.56 22.00 -11.60
CA LYS A 348 -16.97 23.27 -12.21
C LYS A 348 -16.54 24.45 -11.31
N PRO A 349 -15.59 25.27 -11.76
CA PRO A 349 -15.31 26.54 -11.12
C PRO A 349 -16.52 27.47 -11.19
N SER A 350 -16.76 28.28 -10.17
CA SER A 350 -17.87 29.24 -10.14
C SER A 350 -17.77 30.29 -11.27
N LYS A 351 -16.56 30.53 -11.75
CA LYS A 351 -16.28 31.36 -12.92
C LYS A 351 -15.00 30.91 -13.63
N PRO A 352 -14.80 31.27 -14.91
CA PRO A 352 -13.63 30.80 -15.68
C PRO A 352 -12.34 31.56 -15.33
N THR A 353 -12.43 32.74 -14.70
CA THR A 353 -11.28 33.61 -14.40
C THR A 353 -11.41 34.18 -13.00
N PHE A 354 -10.32 34.19 -12.25
CA PHE A 354 -10.19 34.77 -10.91
C PHE A 354 -9.03 35.77 -10.86
N SER A 355 -9.10 36.70 -9.91
CA SER A 355 -7.97 37.58 -9.60
C SER A 355 -6.99 36.90 -8.65
N PRO A 356 -5.72 37.37 -8.58
CA PRO A 356 -4.80 36.92 -7.55
C PRO A 356 -5.39 37.03 -6.15
N ARG A 357 -5.19 36.01 -5.30
CA ARG A 357 -5.71 35.89 -3.93
C ARG A 357 -7.23 35.91 -3.81
N GLU A 358 -7.93 35.80 -4.92
CA GLU A 358 -9.39 35.70 -4.87
C GLU A 358 -9.85 34.34 -4.39
N LYS A 359 -10.99 34.32 -3.70
CA LYS A 359 -11.64 33.07 -3.26
C LYS A 359 -12.17 32.31 -4.46
N VAL A 360 -11.68 31.10 -4.63
CA VAL A 360 -12.12 30.14 -5.65
C VAL A 360 -13.15 29.21 -5.04
N GLU A 361 -14.27 29.05 -5.70
CA GLU A 361 -15.31 28.08 -5.34
C GLU A 361 -15.41 27.04 -6.46
N LEU A 362 -15.34 25.74 -6.09
CA LEU A 362 -15.50 24.62 -6.99
C LEU A 362 -16.72 23.81 -6.59
N ASP A 363 -17.63 23.60 -7.53
CA ASP A 363 -18.70 22.63 -7.42
C ASP A 363 -18.24 21.31 -8.04
N VAL A 364 -18.30 20.23 -7.27
CA VAL A 364 -18.00 18.88 -7.73
C VAL A 364 -19.31 18.11 -7.78
N SER A 365 -19.57 17.47 -8.92
CA SER A 365 -20.72 16.56 -9.06
C SER A 365 -20.28 15.23 -9.64
N VAL A 366 -20.83 14.16 -9.09
CA VAL A 366 -20.50 12.78 -9.44
C VAL A 366 -21.77 12.05 -9.86
N THR A 367 -21.74 11.47 -11.04
CA THR A 367 -22.84 10.66 -11.59
C THR A 367 -22.33 9.33 -12.13
N ASP A 368 -23.22 8.36 -12.25
CA ASP A 368 -22.98 7.12 -12.98
C ASP A 368 -23.19 7.34 -14.50
N GLU A 369 -23.05 6.25 -15.26
CA GLU A 369 -23.22 6.23 -16.71
C GLU A 369 -24.63 6.61 -17.20
N SER A 370 -25.64 6.51 -16.34
CA SER A 370 -27.03 6.91 -16.62
C SER A 370 -27.30 8.39 -16.24
N GLY A 371 -26.32 9.07 -15.66
CA GLY A 371 -26.46 10.44 -15.16
C GLY A 371 -27.06 10.54 -13.77
N LYS A 372 -27.27 9.40 -13.07
CA LYS A 372 -27.79 9.37 -11.71
C LYS A 372 -26.71 9.80 -10.71
N PRO A 373 -27.03 10.67 -9.73
CA PRO A 373 -26.10 11.06 -8.67
C PRO A 373 -25.59 9.86 -7.85
N VAL A 374 -24.30 9.89 -7.50
CA VAL A 374 -23.63 8.81 -6.77
C VAL A 374 -22.81 9.35 -5.61
N ARG A 375 -22.91 8.68 -4.45
CA ARG A 375 -21.99 8.92 -3.34
C ARG A 375 -20.61 8.39 -3.68
N ALA A 376 -19.61 9.23 -3.52
CA ALA A 376 -18.21 8.90 -3.81
C ALA A 376 -17.28 9.53 -2.78
N ASN A 377 -16.11 8.89 -2.60
CA ASN A 377 -15.01 9.44 -1.83
C ASN A 377 -13.89 9.84 -2.81
N LEU A 378 -13.56 11.11 -2.85
CA LEU A 378 -12.63 11.70 -3.79
C LEU A 378 -11.43 12.32 -3.08
N ALA A 379 -10.34 12.53 -3.82
CA ALA A 379 -9.35 13.55 -3.51
C ALA A 379 -9.24 14.53 -4.68
N LEU A 380 -8.92 15.78 -4.38
CA LEU A 380 -8.78 16.84 -5.36
C LEU A 380 -7.49 17.61 -5.14
N ALA A 381 -6.74 17.79 -6.23
CA ALA A 381 -5.58 18.67 -6.31
C ALA A 381 -5.89 19.84 -7.25
N ALA A 382 -5.57 21.06 -6.82
CA ALA A 382 -5.54 22.25 -7.67
C ALA A 382 -4.09 22.73 -7.76
N THR A 383 -3.51 22.72 -8.96
CA THR A 383 -2.10 23.00 -9.19
C THR A 383 -1.92 24.12 -10.22
N ASP A 384 -0.93 24.95 -10.00
CA ASP A 384 -0.49 25.95 -10.97
C ASP A 384 0.06 25.28 -12.23
N ALA A 385 -0.67 25.32 -13.33
CA ALA A 385 -0.29 24.64 -14.57
C ALA A 385 0.86 25.35 -15.32
N GLY A 386 1.12 26.60 -15.03
CA GLY A 386 2.28 27.31 -15.56
C GLY A 386 3.58 26.87 -14.89
N GLN A 387 3.53 26.61 -13.58
CA GLN A 387 4.68 26.08 -12.84
C GLN A 387 4.82 24.55 -12.98
N VAL A 388 3.68 23.83 -13.05
CA VAL A 388 3.65 22.36 -13.11
C VAL A 388 2.97 21.91 -14.42
N PRO A 389 3.66 22.02 -15.58
CA PRO A 389 3.12 21.58 -16.86
C PRO A 389 2.83 20.06 -16.86
N ASP A 390 1.81 19.67 -17.61
CA ASP A 390 1.46 18.26 -17.80
C ASP A 390 2.35 17.66 -18.89
N LYS A 391 3.32 16.87 -18.48
CA LYS A 391 4.26 16.21 -19.39
C LYS A 391 3.82 14.80 -19.80
N GLU A 392 2.85 14.24 -19.10
CA GLU A 392 2.35 12.88 -19.33
C GLU A 392 0.81 12.87 -19.28
N PRO A 393 0.12 13.41 -20.32
CA PRO A 393 -1.34 13.56 -20.31
C PRO A 393 -2.08 12.21 -20.13
N TYR A 394 -1.43 11.12 -20.49
CA TYR A 394 -1.94 9.76 -20.36
C TYR A 394 -1.27 8.95 -19.24
N ALA A 395 -0.71 9.64 -18.25
CA ALA A 395 -0.21 8.98 -17.04
C ALA A 395 -1.29 8.13 -16.35
N ALA A 396 -0.84 7.19 -15.51
CA ALA A 396 -1.77 6.36 -14.74
C ALA A 396 -2.60 7.21 -13.77
N ASP A 397 -3.90 7.01 -13.80
CA ASP A 397 -4.89 7.52 -12.87
C ASP A 397 -5.63 6.37 -12.16
N LEU A 398 -6.56 6.67 -11.27
CA LEU A 398 -7.30 5.66 -10.52
C LEU A 398 -8.07 4.70 -11.44
N VAL A 399 -8.65 5.19 -12.54
CA VAL A 399 -9.42 4.37 -13.49
C VAL A 399 -8.50 3.37 -14.19
N SER A 400 -7.45 3.88 -14.82
CA SER A 400 -6.49 3.06 -15.57
C SER A 400 -5.71 2.10 -14.64
N HIS A 401 -5.42 2.53 -13.40
CA HIS A 401 -4.79 1.64 -12.43
C HIS A 401 -5.72 0.50 -12.03
N LEU A 402 -6.94 0.80 -11.61
CA LEU A 402 -7.85 -0.19 -11.04
C LEU A 402 -8.36 -1.20 -12.07
N LEU A 403 -8.62 -0.75 -13.32
CA LEU A 403 -9.18 -1.57 -14.37
C LEU A 403 -8.14 -2.24 -15.28
N LEU A 404 -6.89 -1.74 -15.30
CA LEU A 404 -5.85 -2.20 -16.21
C LEU A 404 -4.56 -2.55 -15.47
N ASN A 405 -3.80 -1.55 -14.96
CA ASN A 405 -2.43 -1.74 -14.49
C ASN A 405 -2.33 -2.72 -13.31
N SER A 406 -3.27 -2.65 -12.37
CA SER A 406 -3.25 -3.50 -11.16
C SER A 406 -3.44 -4.99 -11.45
N ASP A 407 -3.88 -5.36 -12.64
CA ASP A 407 -4.14 -6.74 -13.06
C ASP A 407 -3.09 -7.28 -14.04
N LEU A 408 -2.18 -6.43 -14.53
CA LEU A 408 -1.12 -6.80 -15.46
C LEU A 408 0.24 -6.89 -14.76
N LYS A 409 1.09 -7.76 -15.26
CA LYS A 409 2.48 -7.85 -14.83
C LYS A 409 3.33 -6.84 -15.62
N GLY A 410 4.19 -6.11 -14.92
CA GLY A 410 5.04 -5.07 -15.52
C GLY A 410 4.34 -3.73 -15.64
N SER A 411 4.92 -2.81 -16.40
CA SER A 411 4.39 -1.46 -16.62
C SER A 411 3.62 -1.35 -17.95
N VAL A 412 2.52 -0.61 -17.93
CA VAL A 412 1.79 -0.20 -19.11
C VAL A 412 2.21 1.24 -19.44
N GLU A 413 2.67 1.47 -20.66
CA GLU A 413 3.00 2.80 -21.15
C GLU A 413 1.72 3.55 -21.50
N GLN A 414 1.58 4.81 -21.07
CA GLN A 414 0.44 5.69 -21.31
C GLN A 414 -0.94 5.04 -21.02
N PRO A 415 -1.17 4.48 -19.84
CA PRO A 415 -2.38 3.70 -19.57
C PRO A 415 -3.68 4.51 -19.68
N GLY A 416 -3.63 5.83 -19.47
CA GLY A 416 -4.78 6.72 -19.66
C GLY A 416 -5.28 6.79 -21.12
N TYR A 417 -4.41 6.52 -22.11
CA TYR A 417 -4.76 6.50 -23.53
C TYR A 417 -5.93 5.55 -23.82
N TYR A 418 -5.92 4.37 -23.20
CA TYR A 418 -6.94 3.35 -23.47
C TYR A 418 -8.32 3.69 -22.90
N PHE A 419 -8.40 4.71 -22.04
CA PHE A 419 -9.63 5.16 -21.39
C PHE A 419 -10.18 6.49 -21.95
N ASP A 420 -9.43 7.16 -22.82
CA ASP A 420 -9.84 8.41 -23.44
C ASP A 420 -10.72 8.12 -24.68
N PRO A 421 -12.00 8.48 -24.65
CA PRO A 421 -12.92 8.25 -25.77
C PRO A 421 -12.55 9.03 -27.07
N ALA A 422 -11.70 10.05 -26.97
CA ALA A 422 -11.21 10.76 -28.13
C ALA A 422 -10.29 9.90 -29.01
N ASN A 423 -9.63 8.89 -28.43
CA ASN A 423 -8.78 7.95 -29.15
C ASN A 423 -9.63 6.83 -29.77
N LYS A 424 -9.90 6.91 -31.05
CA LYS A 424 -10.79 5.98 -31.77
C LYS A 424 -10.24 4.57 -31.84
N GLU A 425 -8.90 4.42 -31.92
CA GLU A 425 -8.22 3.14 -32.04
C GLU A 425 -7.91 2.48 -30.66
N ARG A 426 -8.31 3.11 -29.56
CA ARG A 426 -7.99 2.65 -28.21
C ARG A 426 -8.38 1.21 -27.89
N LEU A 427 -9.52 0.72 -28.43
CA LEU A 427 -9.96 -0.67 -28.17
C LEU A 427 -9.18 -1.70 -28.98
N PRO A 428 -8.96 -1.52 -30.31
CA PRO A 428 -8.01 -2.36 -31.02
C PRO A 428 -6.61 -2.39 -30.42
N ASP A 429 -6.07 -1.22 -30.01
CA ASP A 429 -4.76 -1.12 -29.38
C ASP A 429 -4.72 -1.81 -28.00
N LEU A 430 -5.82 -1.71 -27.24
CA LEU A 430 -5.97 -2.41 -25.97
C LEU A 430 -6.02 -3.93 -26.15
N ASP A 431 -6.61 -4.44 -27.23
CA ASP A 431 -6.59 -5.88 -27.51
C ASP A 431 -5.18 -6.37 -27.86
N VAL A 432 -4.41 -5.56 -28.59
CA VAL A 432 -2.98 -5.84 -28.83
C VAL A 432 -2.19 -5.81 -27.51
N LEU A 433 -2.45 -4.86 -26.64
CA LEU A 433 -1.85 -4.83 -25.30
C LEU A 433 -2.17 -6.12 -24.53
N MET A 434 -3.42 -6.61 -24.57
CA MET A 434 -3.83 -7.85 -23.91
C MET A 434 -3.14 -9.09 -24.50
N MET A 435 -2.68 -9.05 -25.74
CA MET A 435 -1.88 -10.11 -26.33
C MET A 435 -0.41 -10.07 -25.91
N THR A 436 0.13 -8.89 -25.60
CA THR A 436 1.56 -8.67 -25.31
C THR A 436 1.89 -8.61 -23.83
N GLN A 437 0.89 -8.52 -22.97
CA GLN A 437 1.07 -8.51 -21.50
C GLN A 437 0.72 -9.86 -20.90
N GLY A 438 1.58 -10.33 -20.01
CA GLY A 438 1.29 -11.52 -19.21
C GLY A 438 0.51 -11.18 -17.95
N TRP A 439 -0.45 -12.01 -17.60
CA TRP A 439 -1.04 -12.01 -16.27
C TRP A 439 -0.85 -13.39 -15.65
N ARG A 440 -0.17 -13.45 -14.50
CA ARG A 440 -0.02 -14.68 -13.74
C ARG A 440 -0.06 -14.34 -12.28
N ARG A 441 -1.27 -14.23 -11.74
CA ARG A 441 -1.48 -14.11 -10.31
C ARG A 441 -1.45 -15.47 -9.61
N PHE A 442 -1.53 -16.53 -10.39
CA PHE A 442 -1.40 -17.92 -9.98
C PHE A 442 -1.08 -18.80 -11.20
N VAL A 443 -0.62 -19.99 -10.93
CA VAL A 443 -0.43 -21.07 -11.91
C VAL A 443 -1.52 -22.09 -11.69
N TRP A 444 -2.30 -22.40 -12.73
CA TRP A 444 -3.42 -23.35 -12.62
C TRP A 444 -2.98 -24.69 -12.01
N LYS A 445 -1.79 -25.17 -12.33
CA LYS A 445 -1.24 -26.41 -11.76
C LYS A 445 -1.19 -26.34 -10.22
N GLU A 446 -0.74 -25.22 -9.67
CA GLU A 446 -0.67 -25.03 -8.20
C GLU A 446 -2.06 -24.97 -7.58
N VAL A 447 -3.00 -24.27 -8.23
CA VAL A 447 -4.39 -24.15 -7.78
C VAL A 447 -5.10 -25.50 -7.77
N LEU A 448 -4.91 -26.30 -8.84
CA LEU A 448 -5.54 -27.62 -8.96
C LEU A 448 -4.98 -28.64 -7.96
N GLN A 449 -3.70 -28.53 -7.63
CA GLN A 449 -2.98 -29.44 -6.73
C GLN A 449 -2.94 -28.90 -5.28
N GLU A 450 -3.43 -27.71 -5.01
CA GLU A 450 -3.36 -27.03 -3.68
C GLU A 450 -1.92 -26.93 -3.14
N THR A 451 -0.93 -26.74 -4.03
CA THR A 451 0.49 -26.73 -3.70
C THR A 451 1.05 -25.31 -3.47
N TYR A 452 0.20 -24.36 -3.13
CA TYR A 452 0.60 -22.99 -2.85
C TYR A 452 1.10 -22.83 -1.39
N PRO A 453 2.13 -21.98 -1.17
CA PRO A 453 2.73 -21.81 0.16
C PRO A 453 1.76 -21.17 1.13
N ALA A 454 1.85 -21.52 2.42
CA ALA A 454 1.07 -20.86 3.45
C ALA A 454 1.46 -19.36 3.57
N PRO A 455 0.50 -18.45 3.82
CA PRO A 455 0.77 -17.05 3.98
C PRO A 455 1.74 -16.80 5.15
N GLN A 456 2.78 -15.99 4.92
CA GLN A 456 3.76 -15.62 5.94
C GLN A 456 3.36 -14.34 6.68
N TYR A 457 2.65 -13.45 6.01
CA TYR A 457 2.20 -12.17 6.54
C TYR A 457 0.70 -12.18 6.72
N LEU A 458 0.25 -11.77 7.91
CA LEU A 458 -1.18 -11.71 8.22
C LEU A 458 -1.77 -10.37 7.77
N ILE A 459 -3.09 -10.34 7.65
CA ILE A 459 -3.85 -9.11 7.42
C ILE A 459 -3.79 -8.27 8.70
N GLU A 460 -3.36 -7.01 8.58
CA GLU A 460 -3.12 -6.14 9.73
C GLU A 460 -4.35 -5.28 10.05
N GLN A 461 -5.00 -5.58 11.19
CA GLN A 461 -6.10 -4.78 11.75
C GLN A 461 -5.61 -3.56 12.55
N GLY A 462 -4.32 -3.34 12.60
CA GLY A 462 -3.60 -2.28 13.30
C GLY A 462 -2.12 -2.59 13.30
N LEU A 463 -1.32 -1.73 13.91
CA LEU A 463 0.11 -1.98 14.01
C LEU A 463 0.35 -3.31 14.73
N THR A 464 1.37 -4.02 14.30
CA THR A 464 1.75 -5.31 14.83
C THR A 464 3.14 -5.24 15.45
N LEU A 465 3.26 -5.73 16.67
CA LEU A 465 4.54 -5.91 17.34
C LEU A 465 4.78 -7.41 17.49
N SER A 466 5.76 -7.95 16.80
CA SER A 466 6.10 -9.37 16.85
C SER A 466 7.55 -9.59 17.23
N GLY A 467 7.83 -10.80 17.67
CA GLY A 467 9.18 -11.15 18.06
C GLY A 467 9.28 -12.58 18.61
N ARG A 468 10.40 -12.82 19.26
CA ARG A 468 10.69 -14.09 19.89
C ARG A 468 11.24 -13.90 21.31
N VAL A 469 10.78 -14.72 22.21
CA VAL A 469 11.34 -14.86 23.56
C VAL A 469 12.24 -16.10 23.58
N VAL A 470 13.47 -15.95 24.03
CA VAL A 470 14.44 -17.03 24.11
C VAL A 470 15.05 -17.12 25.52
N ARG A 471 15.48 -18.29 25.93
CA ARG A 471 16.32 -18.39 27.12
C ARG A 471 17.76 -17.97 26.81
N PRO A 472 18.58 -17.59 27.79
CA PRO A 472 19.97 -17.18 27.55
C PRO A 472 20.81 -18.21 26.79
N ASN A 473 20.43 -19.50 26.86
CA ASN A 473 21.06 -20.60 26.14
C ASN A 473 20.40 -20.91 24.77
N GLN A 474 19.59 -19.97 24.24
CA GLN A 474 18.85 -20.09 22.98
C GLN A 474 17.82 -21.24 22.95
N LYS A 475 17.50 -21.87 24.05
CA LYS A 475 16.45 -22.90 24.15
C LYS A 475 15.07 -22.25 24.15
N THR A 476 14.08 -23.01 23.69
CA THR A 476 12.68 -22.59 23.74
C THR A 476 12.23 -22.37 25.18
N PRO A 477 11.52 -21.24 25.44
CA PRO A 477 11.17 -20.89 26.81
C PRO A 477 9.99 -21.70 27.37
N GLY A 478 9.18 -22.35 26.50
CA GLY A 478 7.88 -22.90 26.87
C GLY A 478 6.82 -21.78 26.96
N LYS A 479 5.78 -21.98 27.76
CA LYS A 479 4.71 -20.96 27.89
C LYS A 479 5.25 -19.71 28.58
N VAL A 480 5.13 -18.56 27.86
CA VAL A 480 5.56 -17.23 28.33
C VAL A 480 4.38 -16.27 28.24
N THR A 481 4.15 -15.56 29.34
CA THR A 481 3.19 -14.43 29.35
C THR A 481 3.95 -13.14 29.10
N LEU A 482 3.39 -12.29 28.23
CA LEU A 482 3.92 -11.00 27.86
C LEU A 482 3.02 -9.89 28.41
N THR A 483 3.63 -8.84 28.92
CA THR A 483 2.98 -7.57 29.22
C THR A 483 3.64 -6.50 28.36
N VAL A 484 2.86 -5.81 27.53
CA VAL A 484 3.33 -4.75 26.66
C VAL A 484 2.75 -3.43 27.12
N LEU A 485 3.61 -2.49 27.43
CA LEU A 485 3.26 -1.11 27.78
C LEU A 485 3.65 -0.20 26.63
N VAL A 486 2.67 0.44 26.01
CA VAL A 486 2.85 1.45 24.97
C VAL A 486 2.78 2.83 25.61
N MET A 487 3.82 3.64 25.47
CA MET A 487 3.92 5.00 26.02
C MET A 487 3.74 6.03 24.92
N GLN A 488 2.54 6.57 24.77
CA GLN A 488 2.24 7.55 23.72
C GLN A 488 2.87 8.94 24.01
N PRO A 489 3.12 9.77 23.00
CA PRO A 489 3.70 11.10 23.17
C PRO A 489 2.87 12.06 24.05
N ASP A 490 1.54 11.89 24.07
CA ASP A 490 0.61 12.65 24.92
C ASP A 490 0.60 12.21 26.37
N SER A 491 1.50 11.28 26.75
CA SER A 491 1.58 10.65 28.06
C SER A 491 0.47 9.65 28.37
N SER A 492 -0.41 9.36 27.44
CA SER A 492 -1.36 8.25 27.57
C SER A 492 -0.63 6.90 27.44
N ARG A 493 -1.22 5.83 27.98
CA ARG A 493 -0.56 4.51 28.05
C ARG A 493 -1.56 3.41 27.89
N ASP A 494 -1.18 2.47 27.03
CA ASP A 494 -1.93 1.25 26.82
C ASP A 494 -1.15 0.08 27.39
N ILE A 495 -1.82 -0.77 28.15
CA ILE A 495 -1.24 -1.99 28.69
C ILE A 495 -1.97 -3.16 28.05
N LEU A 496 -1.21 -3.97 27.35
CA LEU A 496 -1.67 -5.15 26.65
C LEU A 496 -0.99 -6.40 27.23
N SER A 497 -1.73 -7.50 27.23
CA SER A 497 -1.18 -8.81 27.57
C SER A 497 -1.21 -9.72 26.35
N GLY A 498 -0.18 -10.55 26.20
CA GLY A 498 -0.07 -11.55 25.16
C GLY A 498 0.59 -12.81 25.68
N GLU A 499 0.59 -13.84 24.87
CA GLU A 499 1.32 -15.07 25.17
C GLU A 499 2.26 -15.40 23.99
N ALA A 500 3.40 -16.00 24.30
CA ALA A 500 4.24 -16.59 23.27
C ALA A 500 3.90 -18.07 23.12
N ASP A 501 4.02 -18.56 21.88
CA ASP A 501 3.85 -19.97 21.57
C ASP A 501 4.97 -20.84 22.19
N GLU A 502 4.89 -22.16 22.00
CA GLU A 502 5.87 -23.12 22.53
C GLU A 502 7.30 -22.88 22.00
N ASN A 503 7.42 -22.25 20.82
CA ASN A 503 8.68 -21.86 20.20
C ASN A 503 9.19 -20.50 20.69
N GLY A 504 8.45 -19.85 21.56
CA GLY A 504 8.73 -18.52 22.08
C GLY A 504 8.33 -17.38 21.13
N ARG A 505 7.62 -17.64 20.02
CA ARG A 505 7.14 -16.59 19.15
C ARG A 505 5.92 -15.89 19.72
N PHE A 506 5.88 -14.58 19.59
CA PHE A 506 4.73 -13.77 20.03
C PHE A 506 4.34 -12.74 18.97
N GLY A 507 3.06 -12.36 18.99
CA GLY A 507 2.52 -11.24 18.24
C GLY A 507 1.51 -10.47 19.08
N VAL A 508 1.64 -9.16 19.10
CA VAL A 508 0.68 -8.23 19.69
C VAL A 508 0.09 -7.42 18.54
N TYR A 509 -1.19 -7.57 18.29
CA TYR A 509 -1.88 -7.08 17.10
C TYR A 509 -2.83 -5.95 17.45
N GLY A 510 -3.21 -5.16 16.46
CA GLY A 510 -4.24 -4.13 16.59
C GLY A 510 -3.80 -2.89 17.37
N LEU A 511 -2.51 -2.65 17.49
CA LEU A 511 -1.97 -1.46 18.12
C LEU A 511 -2.30 -0.21 17.31
N SER A 512 -2.56 0.90 18.01
CA SER A 512 -2.86 2.19 17.37
C SER A 512 -2.14 3.29 18.13
N PHE A 513 -1.03 3.76 17.60
CA PHE A 513 -0.29 4.92 18.12
C PHE A 513 0.35 5.68 16.97
N GLN A 514 0.63 6.97 17.20
CA GLN A 514 1.22 7.84 16.22
C GLN A 514 2.72 8.02 16.46
N ASP A 515 3.46 8.28 15.40
CA ASP A 515 4.89 8.55 15.39
C ASP A 515 5.73 7.44 16.06
N SER A 516 6.99 7.72 16.31
CA SER A 516 7.87 6.78 17.00
C SER A 516 7.54 6.75 18.48
N THR A 517 7.05 5.62 18.95
CA THR A 517 6.56 5.44 20.31
C THR A 517 7.44 4.47 21.09
N ARG A 518 7.65 4.77 22.36
CA ARG A 518 8.40 3.89 23.26
C ARG A 518 7.49 2.78 23.77
N VAL A 519 7.92 1.54 23.54
CA VAL A 519 7.24 0.34 24.00
C VAL A 519 8.13 -0.41 25.00
N MET A 520 7.56 -0.80 26.13
CA MET A 520 8.21 -1.67 27.09
C MET A 520 7.51 -3.03 27.08
N ILE A 521 8.27 -4.08 26.91
CA ILE A 521 7.77 -5.46 26.89
C ILE A 521 8.39 -6.21 28.06
N GLN A 522 7.56 -6.86 28.83
CA GLN A 522 7.98 -7.78 29.87
C GLN A 522 7.52 -9.19 29.51
N ALA A 523 8.43 -10.15 29.62
CA ALA A 523 8.18 -11.57 29.41
C ALA A 523 8.45 -12.37 30.72
N VAL A 524 7.51 -13.25 31.06
CA VAL A 524 7.56 -14.06 32.29
C VAL A 524 7.23 -15.51 31.95
N MET A 525 8.11 -16.44 32.32
CA MET A 525 7.87 -17.90 32.24
C MET A 525 7.23 -18.42 33.51
N GLY A 526 6.16 -19.22 33.40
CA GLY A 526 5.55 -19.90 34.56
C GLY A 526 5.22 -18.97 35.72
N LYS A 527 5.59 -19.35 36.93
CA LYS A 527 5.23 -18.61 38.16
C LYS A 527 6.15 -17.44 38.51
N ASN A 528 6.84 -16.74 37.63
CA ASN A 528 7.65 -15.51 37.84
C ASN A 528 9.11 -15.59 37.35
N ASN A 529 9.46 -16.55 36.53
CA ASN A 529 10.81 -16.61 36.01
C ASN A 529 11.00 -15.62 34.84
N ARG A 530 11.87 -14.65 35.01
CA ARG A 530 12.20 -13.61 34.03
C ARG A 530 13.52 -13.88 33.29
N ASN A 531 14.15 -15.02 33.48
CA ASN A 531 15.42 -15.33 32.84
C ASN A 531 15.22 -15.68 31.35
N VAL A 532 14.75 -14.72 30.62
CA VAL A 532 14.51 -14.76 29.17
C VAL A 532 14.99 -13.47 28.50
N GLU A 533 15.35 -13.56 27.25
CA GLU A 533 15.66 -12.44 26.35
C GLU A 533 14.53 -12.26 25.35
N ILE A 534 14.10 -11.01 25.12
CA ILE A 534 13.09 -10.64 24.15
C ILE A 534 13.80 -10.09 22.92
N GLN A 535 13.53 -10.69 21.78
CA GLN A 535 14.05 -10.26 20.48
C GLN A 535 12.84 -9.83 19.63
N LEU A 536 12.76 -8.53 19.30
CA LEU A 536 11.76 -8.06 18.35
C LEU A 536 12.15 -8.46 16.95
N ASP A 537 11.16 -8.85 16.17
CA ASP A 537 11.35 -8.95 14.74
C ASP A 537 11.67 -7.55 14.22
N ASN A 538 12.74 -7.43 13.45
CA ASN A 538 12.98 -6.19 12.72
C ASN A 538 11.77 -6.00 11.81
N LEU A 539 11.26 -4.76 11.74
CA LEU A 539 10.35 -4.36 10.69
C LEU A 539 11.13 -4.47 9.36
N VAL A 540 11.19 -5.71 8.85
CA VAL A 540 11.89 -6.00 7.61
C VAL A 540 11.07 -5.35 6.50
N LYS A 541 11.56 -4.20 6.04
CA LYS A 541 11.07 -3.60 4.80
C LYS A 541 11.30 -4.60 3.67
N PRO A 542 10.34 -4.77 2.74
CA PRO A 542 10.60 -5.62 1.58
C PRO A 542 11.90 -5.21 0.91
N THR A 543 12.75 -6.19 0.59
CA THR A 543 13.99 -5.93 -0.13
C THR A 543 13.65 -5.37 -1.50
N VAL A 544 14.32 -4.29 -1.87
CA VAL A 544 14.10 -3.68 -3.18
C VAL A 544 14.91 -4.45 -4.21
N LYS A 545 14.25 -5.31 -4.98
CA LYS A 545 14.80 -5.87 -6.22
C LYS A 545 14.10 -5.19 -7.39
N LEU A 546 14.52 -3.98 -7.72
CA LEU A 546 14.03 -3.29 -8.91
C LEU A 546 14.60 -4.01 -10.15
N THR A 547 14.01 -5.14 -10.51
CA THR A 547 14.28 -5.76 -11.80
C THR A 547 13.70 -4.86 -12.89
N LYS A 548 14.57 -4.08 -13.55
CA LYS A 548 14.27 -3.31 -14.77
C LYS A 548 12.92 -2.55 -14.67
N ILE A 549 12.86 -1.50 -13.86
CA ILE A 549 11.79 -0.52 -14.04
C ILE A 549 12.22 0.34 -15.24
N PRO A 550 11.52 0.25 -16.37
CA PRO A 550 11.75 1.15 -17.48
C PRO A 550 11.19 2.52 -17.08
N TYR A 551 12.00 3.32 -16.41
CA TYR A 551 11.65 4.68 -16.04
C TYR A 551 12.70 5.64 -16.57
N ASN A 552 12.28 6.46 -17.51
CA ASN A 552 12.99 7.68 -17.85
C ASN A 552 12.45 8.79 -16.95
N PRO A 553 13.31 9.48 -16.17
CA PRO A 553 12.88 10.68 -15.48
C PRO A 553 12.32 11.67 -16.51
N LEU A 554 11.32 12.44 -16.10
CA LEU A 554 10.78 13.49 -16.95
C LEU A 554 11.91 14.41 -17.37
N VAL A 555 12.07 14.60 -18.67
CA VAL A 555 13.06 15.52 -19.23
C VAL A 555 12.39 16.87 -19.39
N PHE A 556 12.99 17.89 -18.78
CA PHE A 556 12.55 19.26 -18.87
C PHE A 556 13.58 20.09 -19.63
N GLN A 557 13.13 20.96 -20.51
CA GLN A 557 13.99 22.00 -21.07
C GLN A 557 14.27 23.04 -19.99
N ARG A 558 15.44 23.69 -20.05
CA ARG A 558 15.89 24.61 -19.01
C ARG A 558 14.89 25.75 -18.73
N ASP A 559 14.25 26.24 -19.76
CA ASP A 559 13.34 27.38 -19.68
C ASP A 559 11.94 26.97 -19.15
N GLU A 560 11.53 25.72 -19.33
CA GLU A 560 10.22 25.23 -18.90
C GLU A 560 10.03 25.22 -17.39
N LEU A 561 11.10 25.09 -16.61
CA LEU A 561 11.07 25.01 -15.15
C LEU A 561 11.70 26.23 -14.47
N ALA A 562 12.16 27.22 -15.24
CA ALA A 562 12.89 28.35 -14.66
C ALA A 562 12.07 29.08 -13.60
N ASP A 563 10.80 29.40 -13.92
CA ASP A 563 9.89 30.07 -13.00
C ASP A 563 9.52 29.17 -11.81
N TYR A 564 9.23 27.90 -12.05
CA TYR A 564 8.94 26.92 -10.98
C TYR A 564 10.11 26.83 -9.99
N LEU A 565 11.32 26.60 -10.46
CA LEU A 565 12.49 26.47 -9.60
C LEU A 565 12.82 27.78 -8.84
N LYS A 566 12.61 28.93 -9.48
CA LYS A 566 12.76 30.23 -8.86
C LYS A 566 11.75 30.42 -7.72
N HIS A 567 10.47 30.22 -7.99
CA HIS A 567 9.41 30.41 -7.01
C HIS A 567 9.49 29.42 -5.86
N VAL A 568 9.83 28.15 -6.14
CA VAL A 568 10.04 27.16 -5.08
C VAL A 568 11.22 27.57 -4.18
N LYS A 569 12.32 28.07 -4.76
CA LYS A 569 13.47 28.55 -3.98
C LYS A 569 13.09 29.72 -3.09
N GLU A 570 12.40 30.72 -3.62
CA GLU A 570 11.91 31.86 -2.85
C GLU A 570 10.98 31.40 -1.70
N TYR A 571 10.06 30.50 -1.98
CA TYR A 571 9.15 29.94 -0.97
C TYR A 571 9.90 29.17 0.11
N GLN A 572 10.86 28.34 -0.25
CA GLN A 572 11.69 27.60 0.71
C GLN A 572 12.50 28.50 1.62
N GLU A 573 13.06 29.58 1.10
CA GLU A 573 13.80 30.56 1.89
C GLU A 573 12.88 31.25 2.91
N ILE A 574 11.67 31.61 2.50
CA ILE A 574 10.65 32.19 3.38
C ILE A 574 10.25 31.19 4.48
N GLU A 575 10.00 29.93 4.14
CA GLU A 575 9.67 28.89 5.13
C GLU A 575 10.82 28.65 6.11
N LYS A 576 12.08 28.60 5.64
CA LYS A 576 13.25 28.48 6.51
C LYS A 576 13.35 29.65 7.50
N GLN A 577 13.05 30.86 7.07
CA GLN A 577 13.01 32.04 7.96
C GLN A 577 11.89 31.94 8.99
N ILE A 578 10.68 31.49 8.56
CA ILE A 578 9.55 31.29 9.48
C ILE A 578 9.88 30.22 10.54
N ARG A 579 10.45 29.11 10.13
CA ARG A 579 10.88 28.03 11.05
C ARG A 579 11.91 28.55 12.04
N ARG A 580 12.95 29.27 11.59
CA ARG A 580 13.96 29.87 12.45
C ARG A 580 13.34 30.86 13.45
N ASN A 581 12.43 31.71 13.00
CA ASN A 581 11.77 32.68 13.90
C ASN A 581 10.85 31.97 14.90
N ARG A 582 10.13 30.90 14.52
CA ARG A 582 9.33 30.08 15.44
C ARG A 582 10.21 29.34 16.45
N GLU A 583 11.35 28.79 16.05
CA GLU A 583 12.29 28.17 16.96
C GLU A 583 12.90 29.17 17.95
N ILE A 584 13.20 30.40 17.51
CA ILE A 584 13.67 31.49 18.39
C ILE A 584 12.57 31.90 19.36
N LEU A 585 11.33 32.10 18.91
CA LEU A 585 10.17 32.41 19.77
C LEU A 585 9.89 31.29 20.78
N LEU A 586 9.97 30.03 20.39
CA LEU A 586 9.82 28.90 21.30
C LEU A 586 10.97 28.83 22.32
N LYS A 587 12.18 29.25 21.96
CA LYS A 587 13.31 29.36 22.91
C LYS A 587 13.15 30.53 23.85
N GLU A 588 12.58 31.64 23.41
CA GLU A 588 12.33 32.84 24.26
C GLU A 588 11.14 32.65 25.20
N VAL A 589 10.10 31.92 24.77
CA VAL A 589 8.89 31.69 25.60
C VAL A 589 9.05 30.45 26.49
N THR A 590 10.15 29.75 26.44
CA THR A 590 10.44 28.74 27.46
C THR A 590 10.74 29.43 28.78
N VAL A 591 9.71 29.91 29.47
CA VAL A 591 9.75 30.08 30.93
C VAL A 591 10.20 28.74 31.48
N ARG A 592 11.47 28.67 31.79
CA ARG A 592 12.10 27.55 32.46
C ARG A 592 11.52 27.45 33.88
N LYS A 593 10.32 26.89 34.01
CA LYS A 593 10.11 26.00 35.13
C LYS A 593 10.96 24.78 34.76
N LYS A 594 12.15 24.73 35.37
CA LYS A 594 13.03 23.59 35.32
C LYS A 594 12.16 22.37 35.67
N ARG A 595 11.57 21.70 34.68
CA ARG A 595 11.07 20.35 34.84
C ARG A 595 12.36 19.58 35.11
N GLU A 596 12.59 19.24 36.35
CA GLU A 596 13.56 18.22 36.69
C GLU A 596 13.18 17.06 35.77
N ALA A 597 14.06 16.73 34.85
CA ALA A 597 13.91 15.50 34.09
C ALA A 597 13.69 14.40 35.11
N PRO A 598 12.74 13.47 34.88
CA PRO A 598 12.52 12.39 35.82
C PRO A 598 13.87 11.74 36.03
N THR A 599 14.43 11.87 37.22
CA THR A 599 15.76 11.43 37.62
C THR A 599 15.89 9.89 37.56
N ASP A 600 14.80 9.22 37.23
CA ASP A 600 14.74 7.77 37.09
C ASP A 600 13.87 7.39 35.86
N SER A 601 14.52 6.83 34.84
CA SER A 601 13.87 6.38 33.60
C SER A 601 12.83 5.25 33.77
N ARG A 602 12.80 4.60 34.93
CA ARG A 602 11.80 3.56 35.30
C ARG A 602 10.49 4.20 35.74
N LYS A 603 10.50 5.48 36.16
CA LYS A 603 9.30 6.19 36.58
C LYS A 603 8.52 6.63 35.38
N ILE A 604 7.49 5.86 35.09
CA ILE A 604 6.60 6.06 33.96
C ILE A 604 5.53 7.15 34.22
N TYR A 605 5.49 7.73 35.39
CA TYR A 605 4.59 8.81 35.82
C TYR A 605 5.38 10.08 36.15
N GLY A 606 4.72 11.23 36.06
CA GLY A 606 5.40 12.51 36.26
C GLY A 606 5.81 12.76 37.72
N GLN A 607 4.89 12.56 38.69
CA GLN A 607 5.14 12.77 40.11
C GLN A 607 4.29 11.80 40.92
N ALA A 608 4.92 11.11 41.89
CA ALA A 608 4.21 10.29 42.83
C ALA A 608 3.49 11.15 43.90
N SER A 609 2.40 10.64 44.47
CA SER A 609 1.72 11.33 45.59
C SER A 609 2.59 11.33 46.85
N ASN A 610 3.38 10.27 47.02
CA ASN A 610 4.38 10.15 48.09
C ASN A 610 5.54 9.29 47.59
N THR A 611 6.79 9.68 47.92
CA THR A 611 7.99 8.88 47.66
C THR A 611 8.71 8.64 48.97
N ILE A 612 9.00 7.39 49.28
CA ILE A 612 9.86 6.96 50.38
C ILE A 612 11.20 6.58 49.80
N LYS A 613 12.28 7.27 50.18
CA LYS A 613 13.64 6.78 49.90
C LYS A 613 14.02 5.82 51.03
N VAL A 614 14.46 4.62 50.67
CA VAL A 614 14.79 3.58 51.66
C VAL A 614 16.21 3.78 52.13
N ASP A 615 16.38 3.89 53.45
CA ASP A 615 17.68 3.95 54.12
C ASP A 615 17.92 2.73 55.02
N GLN A 616 19.12 2.65 55.57
CA GLN A 616 19.53 1.50 56.40
C GLN A 616 18.68 1.37 57.66
N THR A 617 18.09 2.44 58.19
CA THR A 617 17.26 2.41 59.38
C THR A 617 15.89 1.81 59.11
N MET A 618 15.42 1.89 57.90
CA MET A 618 14.13 1.32 57.47
C MET A 618 14.21 -0.18 57.18
N THR A 619 15.36 -0.67 56.73
CA THR A 619 15.56 -2.08 56.41
C THR A 619 15.72 -2.97 57.67
N GLY A 620 16.20 -2.41 58.81
CA GLY A 620 16.46 -3.17 60.02
C GLY A 620 15.23 -3.67 60.82
N GLY A 621 14.02 -3.20 60.46
CA GLY A 621 12.78 -3.57 61.14
C GLY A 621 11.67 -4.08 60.26
N ALA A 622 11.88 -4.16 58.94
CA ALA A 622 10.88 -4.58 57.99
C ALA A 622 11.18 -6.00 57.47
N MET A 623 10.20 -6.89 57.51
CA MET A 623 10.31 -8.24 56.93
C MET A 623 10.00 -8.24 55.42
N THR A 624 9.16 -7.33 55.00
CA THR A 624 8.75 -7.18 53.58
C THR A 624 8.79 -5.72 53.16
N VAL A 625 8.81 -5.49 51.84
CA VAL A 625 8.74 -4.15 51.25
C VAL A 625 7.45 -3.42 51.66
N LEU A 626 6.35 -4.14 51.84
CA LEU A 626 5.07 -3.57 52.25
C LEU A 626 5.07 -3.15 53.72
N ASP A 627 5.87 -3.79 54.57
CA ASP A 627 6.05 -3.37 55.98
C ASP A 627 6.72 -1.99 56.09
N MET A 628 7.57 -1.64 55.10
CA MET A 628 8.19 -0.30 55.06
C MET A 628 7.17 0.83 54.88
N LEU A 629 5.98 0.55 54.36
CA LEU A 629 4.92 1.52 54.17
C LEU A 629 4.09 1.74 55.44
N ARG A 630 4.15 0.79 56.38
CA ARG A 630 3.32 0.77 57.59
C ARG A 630 3.62 1.99 58.51
N GLY A 631 2.61 2.85 58.67
CA GLY A 631 2.71 4.05 59.50
C GLY A 631 3.55 5.20 58.91
N ARG A 632 4.08 5.06 57.66
CA ARG A 632 4.97 6.07 57.06
C ARG A 632 4.34 6.87 55.94
N VAL A 633 3.26 6.36 55.37
CA VAL A 633 2.55 7.08 54.27
C VAL A 633 1.14 7.40 54.70
N ALA A 634 0.82 8.67 54.80
CA ALA A 634 -0.53 9.12 55.15
C ALA A 634 -1.56 8.54 54.16
N GLY A 635 -2.58 7.88 54.67
CA GLY A 635 -3.64 7.28 53.82
C GLY A 635 -3.30 5.93 53.22
N VAL A 636 -2.18 5.30 53.55
CA VAL A 636 -1.90 3.91 53.24
C VAL A 636 -2.00 3.06 54.51
N ASN A 637 -2.87 2.08 54.48
CA ASN A 637 -3.04 1.13 55.60
C ASN A 637 -2.54 -0.24 55.14
N VAL A 638 -1.58 -0.79 55.89
CA VAL A 638 -1.04 -2.15 55.71
C VAL A 638 -1.41 -2.96 56.95
N SER A 639 -2.29 -3.94 56.81
CA SER A 639 -2.80 -4.82 57.89
C SER A 639 -2.52 -6.29 57.49
N GLY A 640 -2.72 -7.21 58.46
CA GLY A 640 -2.44 -8.61 58.27
C GLY A 640 -1.01 -9.03 58.60
N SER A 641 -0.65 -10.29 58.36
CA SER A 641 0.68 -10.83 58.63
C SER A 641 1.69 -10.41 57.54
N ALA A 642 2.99 -10.47 57.87
CA ALA A 642 4.06 -10.17 56.90
C ALA A 642 4.01 -11.10 55.67
N MET A 643 3.49 -12.29 55.79
CA MET A 643 3.38 -13.28 54.71
C MET A 643 2.11 -13.11 53.85
N ASN A 644 1.10 -12.42 54.40
CA ASN A 644 -0.14 -12.12 53.66
C ASN A 644 -0.71 -10.76 54.09
N PRO A 645 -0.05 -9.65 53.76
CA PRO A 645 -0.51 -8.32 54.08
C PRO A 645 -1.68 -7.91 53.19
N THR A 646 -2.64 -7.18 53.74
CA THR A 646 -3.66 -6.45 52.99
C THR A 646 -3.28 -4.98 52.94
N VAL A 647 -3.21 -4.43 51.74
CA VAL A 647 -2.83 -3.03 51.56
C VAL A 647 -4.03 -2.24 51.02
N GLN A 648 -4.33 -1.13 51.66
CA GLN A 648 -5.42 -0.24 51.26
C GLN A 648 -4.92 1.18 51.22
N ILE A 649 -5.26 1.89 50.14
CA ILE A 649 -5.05 3.34 49.98
C ILE A 649 -6.40 4.03 50.21
N ARG A 650 -6.47 5.01 51.17
CA ARG A 650 -7.72 5.73 51.48
C ARG A 650 -8.30 6.43 50.27
N GLY A 651 -9.61 6.31 50.08
CA GLY A 651 -10.36 6.90 48.98
C GLY A 651 -10.61 5.90 47.82
N ALA A 652 -10.05 4.68 47.88
CA ALA A 652 -10.29 3.63 46.91
C ALA A 652 -11.23 2.58 47.51
N ALA A 653 -12.54 2.71 47.21
CA ALA A 653 -13.56 1.70 47.53
C ALA A 653 -14.51 1.58 46.34
N ASN A 654 -14.94 0.38 46.03
CA ASN A 654 -16.04 0.11 45.11
C ASN A 654 -17.19 -0.57 45.82
N PHE A 655 -18.32 -0.81 45.10
CA PHE A 655 -19.50 -1.48 45.70
C PHE A 655 -19.23 -2.91 46.21
N ALA A 656 -18.08 -3.50 45.84
CA ALA A 656 -17.67 -4.87 46.27
C ALA A 656 -16.73 -4.88 47.48
N GLY A 657 -16.31 -3.73 48.01
CA GLY A 657 -15.46 -3.65 49.21
C GLY A 657 -14.09 -3.00 48.99
N VAL A 658 -13.06 -3.45 49.71
CA VAL A 658 -11.70 -2.91 49.64
C VAL A 658 -11.03 -3.31 48.34
N VAL A 659 -10.57 -2.30 47.58
CA VAL A 659 -9.79 -2.51 46.36
C VAL A 659 -8.31 -2.46 46.68
N GLU A 660 -7.57 -3.56 46.43
CA GLU A 660 -6.12 -3.55 46.56
C GLU A 660 -5.45 -2.66 45.51
N PRO A 661 -4.34 -1.98 45.83
CA PRO A 661 -3.60 -1.17 44.86
C PRO A 661 -2.90 -2.02 43.81
N LEU A 662 -2.62 -1.43 42.67
CA LEU A 662 -1.73 -2.03 41.67
C LEU A 662 -0.28 -2.00 42.20
N PHE A 663 0.42 -3.13 42.08
CA PHE A 663 1.82 -3.22 42.50
C PHE A 663 2.74 -3.18 41.28
N LEU A 664 3.85 -2.43 41.42
CA LEU A 664 4.86 -2.33 40.38
C LEU A 664 6.27 -2.55 40.95
N ILE A 665 7.13 -3.22 40.20
CA ILE A 665 8.57 -3.31 40.43
C ILE A 665 9.29 -2.71 39.28
N ASP A 666 10.16 -1.71 39.50
CA ASP A 666 10.90 -0.99 38.46
C ASP A 666 10.03 -0.47 37.29
N GLY A 667 8.80 -0.03 37.61
CA GLY A 667 7.83 0.49 36.65
C GLY A 667 6.91 -0.55 36.04
N MET A 668 7.11 -1.84 36.32
CA MET A 668 6.32 -2.93 35.71
C MET A 668 5.26 -3.46 36.68
N PRO A 669 4.00 -3.63 36.23
CA PRO A 669 2.95 -4.26 37.02
C PRO A 669 3.31 -5.69 37.41
N VAL A 670 3.10 -6.03 38.67
CA VAL A 670 3.38 -7.36 39.23
C VAL A 670 2.26 -7.78 40.20
N SER A 671 2.22 -9.07 40.55
CA SER A 671 1.33 -9.56 41.60
C SER A 671 1.82 -9.14 43.02
N LYS A 672 0.93 -9.17 43.96
CA LYS A 672 1.27 -8.92 45.40
C LYS A 672 2.35 -9.88 45.91
N GLU A 673 2.27 -11.13 45.51
CA GLU A 673 3.24 -12.17 45.86
C GLU A 673 4.63 -11.82 45.34
N SER A 674 4.72 -11.25 44.14
CA SER A 674 6.02 -10.84 43.58
C SER A 674 6.66 -9.69 44.36
N ILE A 675 5.88 -8.73 44.86
CA ILE A 675 6.42 -7.65 45.68
C ILE A 675 6.95 -8.18 47.02
N LEU A 676 6.28 -9.20 47.58
CA LEU A 676 6.71 -9.80 48.85
C LEU A 676 8.05 -10.57 48.75
N THR A 677 8.43 -10.97 47.55
CA THR A 677 9.72 -11.66 47.31
C THR A 677 10.89 -10.68 47.11
N VAL A 678 10.63 -9.38 46.96
CA VAL A 678 11.71 -8.38 46.83
C VAL A 678 12.40 -8.22 48.18
N SER A 679 13.72 -8.40 48.17
CA SER A 679 14.53 -8.16 49.38
C SER A 679 14.45 -6.70 49.79
N VAL A 680 14.16 -6.44 51.06
CA VAL A 680 14.10 -5.06 51.59
C VAL A 680 15.42 -4.32 51.45
N TYR A 681 16.54 -5.05 51.39
CA TYR A 681 17.88 -4.47 51.20
C TYR A 681 18.16 -4.04 49.76
N ASP A 682 17.38 -4.54 48.80
CA ASP A 682 17.52 -4.22 47.38
C ASP A 682 16.62 -3.05 46.96
N VAL A 683 15.81 -2.51 47.85
CA VAL A 683 14.90 -1.38 47.53
C VAL A 683 15.64 -0.06 47.65
N GLU A 684 15.53 0.76 46.60
CA GLU A 684 16.02 2.14 46.54
C GLU A 684 14.96 3.13 46.99
N SER A 685 13.75 3.00 46.45
CA SER A 685 12.62 3.86 46.79
C SER A 685 11.28 3.17 46.57
N ILE A 686 10.25 3.67 47.25
CA ILE A 686 8.87 3.22 47.08
C ILE A 686 8.03 4.47 46.80
N ASP A 687 7.34 4.47 45.65
CA ASP A 687 6.39 5.52 45.31
C ASP A 687 4.95 5.04 45.50
N VAL A 688 4.13 5.89 46.10
CA VAL A 688 2.71 5.65 46.27
C VAL A 688 1.93 6.65 45.41
N LEU A 689 1.09 6.13 44.54
CA LEU A 689 0.28 6.88 43.63
C LEU A 689 -1.19 6.80 44.08
N LYS A 690 -1.83 7.95 44.29
CA LYS A 690 -3.21 8.07 44.76
C LYS A 690 -4.03 8.91 43.79
N GLY A 691 -5.31 8.57 43.67
CA GLY A 691 -6.24 9.35 42.85
C GLY A 691 -5.71 9.63 41.45
N ALA A 692 -5.63 10.90 41.03
CA ALA A 692 -5.21 11.31 39.70
C ALA A 692 -3.81 10.81 39.29
N SER A 693 -2.86 10.63 40.23
CA SER A 693 -1.54 10.10 39.87
C SER A 693 -1.53 8.60 39.54
N ALA A 694 -2.57 7.87 39.99
CA ALA A 694 -2.74 6.45 39.69
C ALA A 694 -3.53 6.17 38.40
N THR A 695 -4.30 7.14 37.90
CA THR A 695 -5.15 6.99 36.68
C THR A 695 -4.36 6.61 35.45
N ILE A 696 -3.08 6.92 35.45
CA ILE A 696 -2.12 6.53 34.40
C ILE A 696 -2.08 5.01 34.14
N PHE A 697 -2.48 4.18 35.09
CA PHE A 697 -2.52 2.73 35.00
C PHE A 697 -3.93 2.18 34.69
N GLY A 698 -4.88 3.07 34.34
CA GLY A 698 -6.26 2.71 33.96
C GLY A 698 -7.06 2.10 35.14
N SER A 699 -8.08 1.31 34.81
CA SER A 699 -8.98 0.68 35.79
C SER A 699 -8.28 -0.25 36.79
N ARG A 700 -7.12 -0.82 36.46
CA ARG A 700 -6.34 -1.70 37.31
C ARG A 700 -5.76 -0.99 38.53
N ALA A 701 -5.60 0.31 38.47
CA ALA A 701 -5.15 1.13 39.62
C ALA A 701 -6.30 1.92 40.25
N SER A 702 -7.54 1.43 40.16
CA SER A 702 -8.69 2.02 40.88
C SER A 702 -8.46 2.05 42.40
N GLY A 703 -7.70 1.13 42.96
CA GLY A 703 -7.22 1.11 44.36
C GLY A 703 -5.97 1.95 44.61
N GLY A 704 -5.47 2.71 43.63
CA GLY A 704 -4.16 3.36 43.66
C GLY A 704 -3.04 2.43 43.20
N ALA A 705 -1.77 2.90 43.23
CA ALA A 705 -0.64 2.05 42.87
C ALA A 705 0.55 2.24 43.83
N ILE A 706 1.31 1.18 44.00
CA ILE A 706 2.56 1.14 44.78
C ILE A 706 3.67 0.66 43.87
N ALA A 707 4.63 1.53 43.57
CA ALA A 707 5.78 1.24 42.74
C ALA A 707 7.07 1.13 43.58
N VAL A 708 7.71 -0.01 43.54
CA VAL A 708 8.97 -0.31 44.20
C VAL A 708 10.10 -0.22 43.19
N TYR A 709 11.14 0.55 43.54
CA TYR A 709 12.34 0.70 42.74
C TYR A 709 13.53 0.07 43.41
N THR A 710 14.23 -0.80 42.69
CA THR A 710 15.38 -1.53 43.23
C THR A 710 16.66 -0.73 43.09
N LYS A 711 17.64 -0.97 44.00
CA LYS A 711 18.95 -0.32 44.00
C LYS A 711 19.74 -0.61 42.70
N ARG A 712 20.43 0.42 42.24
CA ARG A 712 21.30 0.36 41.06
C ARG A 712 22.73 0.68 41.49
N GLY A 713 23.69 0.03 40.86
CA GLY A 713 25.07 0.05 41.31
C GLY A 713 25.85 1.35 41.09
N SER A 714 25.44 2.26 40.20
CA SER A 714 26.12 3.53 39.97
C SER A 714 25.14 4.65 39.55
N PRO A 715 25.26 5.88 40.07
CA PRO A 715 24.41 6.99 39.70
C PRO A 715 24.61 7.48 38.26
N ASP A 716 25.75 7.20 37.64
CA ASP A 716 26.08 7.62 36.27
C ASP A 716 25.90 6.50 35.25
N TYR A 717 25.32 5.40 35.64
CA TYR A 717 25.13 4.28 34.73
C TYR A 717 23.91 4.48 33.84
N ASP A 718 24.11 4.34 32.50
CA ASP A 718 23.03 4.46 31.53
C ASP A 718 22.20 3.18 31.49
N TYR A 719 21.14 3.15 32.30
CA TYR A 719 20.22 1.99 32.41
C TYR A 719 19.43 1.65 31.14
N THR A 720 19.44 2.50 30.12
CA THR A 720 18.85 2.17 28.83
C THR A 720 19.66 1.10 28.10
N LYS A 721 20.91 0.88 28.53
CA LYS A 721 21.80 -0.15 28.01
C LYS A 721 21.72 -1.47 28.76
N ASP A 722 21.10 -1.51 29.95
CA ASP A 722 20.95 -2.75 30.73
C ASP A 722 19.86 -3.63 30.09
N LYS A 723 20.26 -4.80 29.64
CA LYS A 723 19.35 -5.90 29.32
C LYS A 723 18.84 -6.51 30.62
N SER A 724 17.82 -5.91 31.24
CA SER A 724 17.14 -6.55 32.36
C SER A 724 16.51 -7.86 31.90
N PRO A 725 16.82 -9.02 32.49
CA PRO A 725 16.23 -10.27 32.06
C PRO A 725 14.71 -10.19 32.00
N GLY A 726 14.15 -10.62 30.86
CA GLY A 726 12.72 -10.60 30.64
C GLY A 726 12.10 -9.22 30.42
N THR A 727 12.90 -8.17 30.19
CA THR A 727 12.37 -6.83 29.89
C THR A 727 13.12 -6.22 28.70
N LEU A 728 12.37 -5.65 27.76
CA LEU A 728 12.88 -4.92 26.61
C LEU A 728 12.18 -3.56 26.52
N VAL A 729 12.97 -2.50 26.36
CA VAL A 729 12.47 -1.17 25.97
C VAL A 729 12.94 -0.87 24.56
N ALA A 730 11.99 -0.60 23.68
CA ALA A 730 12.28 -0.30 22.28
C ALA A 730 11.48 0.92 21.81
N VAL A 731 12.01 1.63 20.83
CA VAL A 731 11.26 2.66 20.10
C VAL A 731 10.78 2.00 18.80
N VAL A 732 9.47 1.95 18.64
CA VAL A 732 8.84 1.34 17.48
C VAL A 732 8.14 2.43 16.64
N PRO A 733 8.18 2.35 15.32
CA PRO A 733 7.47 3.30 14.46
C PRO A 733 5.96 3.06 14.56
N GLY A 734 5.22 4.16 14.67
CA GLY A 734 3.77 4.19 14.63
C GLY A 734 3.22 4.76 13.33
N TYR A 735 1.92 5.01 13.31
CA TYR A 735 1.28 5.70 12.22
C TYR A 735 1.81 7.12 12.10
N GLN A 736 2.02 7.57 10.89
CA GLN A 736 2.33 8.98 10.65
C GLN A 736 1.18 9.87 11.15
N ALA A 737 1.50 10.90 11.93
CA ALA A 737 0.53 11.92 12.26
C ALA A 737 0.07 12.64 10.99
N VAL A 738 -1.23 12.70 10.77
CA VAL A 738 -1.82 13.35 9.58
C VAL A 738 -1.66 14.86 9.73
N ARG A 739 -0.96 15.47 8.76
CA ARG A 739 -0.87 16.93 8.67
C ARG A 739 -1.97 17.46 7.76
N ALA A 740 -2.58 18.57 8.14
CA ALA A 740 -3.51 19.28 7.27
C ALA A 740 -2.71 20.05 6.20
N PHE A 741 -3.18 20.03 4.96
CA PHE A 741 -2.67 20.92 3.92
C PHE A 741 -2.98 22.36 4.29
N TYR A 742 -1.95 23.19 4.40
CA TYR A 742 -2.11 24.60 4.69
C TYR A 742 -2.27 25.40 3.39
N ALA A 743 -3.43 26.04 3.24
CA ALA A 743 -3.66 27.04 2.21
C ALA A 743 -3.97 28.39 2.90
N PRO A 744 -3.35 29.51 2.48
CA PRO A 744 -3.65 30.83 3.05
C PRO A 744 -5.11 31.19 2.86
N ARG A 745 -5.68 31.85 3.86
CA ARG A 745 -7.05 32.40 3.84
C ARG A 745 -6.95 33.92 3.79
N TYR A 746 -7.15 34.52 2.60
CA TYR A 746 -6.98 35.95 2.39
C TYR A 746 -8.21 36.75 2.86
N ASP A 747 -9.33 36.12 3.16
CA ASP A 747 -10.48 36.70 3.84
C ASP A 747 -10.22 37.04 5.33
N GLU A 748 -9.19 36.45 5.90
CA GLU A 748 -8.70 36.71 7.26
C GLU A 748 -7.31 37.37 7.17
N PRO A 749 -7.17 38.69 7.30
CA PRO A 749 -5.85 39.34 7.19
C PRO A 749 -4.86 38.84 8.24
N LYS A 750 -3.68 38.41 7.80
CA LYS A 750 -2.58 38.00 8.65
C LYS A 750 -1.28 38.68 8.26
N PRO A 751 -0.34 38.87 9.18
CA PRO A 751 0.96 39.52 8.87
C PRO A 751 1.74 38.83 7.77
N GLU A 752 1.63 37.51 7.68
CA GLU A 752 2.27 36.71 6.63
C GLU A 752 1.73 36.97 5.22
N HIS A 753 0.52 37.52 5.08
CA HIS A 753 -0.10 37.80 3.77
C HIS A 753 0.55 38.96 3.01
N VAL A 754 1.46 39.72 3.62
CA VAL A 754 2.28 40.74 2.92
C VAL A 754 3.26 40.09 1.94
N ARG A 755 3.59 38.80 2.14
CA ARG A 755 4.56 38.10 1.31
C ARG A 755 3.92 37.58 0.03
N PRO A 756 4.71 37.48 -1.08
CA PRO A 756 4.23 36.83 -2.29
C PRO A 756 3.89 35.34 -2.04
N ASP A 757 2.82 34.89 -2.70
CA ASP A 757 2.37 33.51 -2.66
C ASP A 757 2.44 32.86 -4.05
N PHE A 758 3.49 32.07 -4.29
CA PHE A 758 3.73 31.35 -5.53
C PHE A 758 3.73 29.84 -5.33
N ARG A 759 2.90 29.34 -4.39
CA ARG A 759 2.80 27.90 -4.16
C ARG A 759 2.34 27.17 -5.43
N SER A 760 2.98 26.08 -5.76
CA SER A 760 2.68 25.25 -6.93
C SER A 760 1.42 24.40 -6.76
N THR A 761 1.12 23.94 -5.54
CA THR A 761 -0.16 23.31 -5.17
C THR A 761 -1.03 24.35 -4.44
N LEU A 762 -2.07 24.81 -5.09
CA LEU A 762 -2.97 25.81 -4.51
C LEU A 762 -3.87 25.20 -3.44
N HIS A 763 -4.33 23.97 -3.68
CA HIS A 763 -5.21 23.26 -2.74
C HIS A 763 -5.06 21.75 -2.90
N TRP A 764 -5.07 21.06 -1.76
CA TRP A 764 -5.15 19.60 -1.68
C TRP A 764 -6.23 19.21 -0.69
N ALA A 765 -7.24 18.51 -1.18
CA ALA A 765 -8.33 17.98 -0.36
C ALA A 765 -8.36 16.44 -0.51
N PRO A 766 -7.76 15.69 0.41
CA PRO A 766 -7.64 14.24 0.29
C PRO A 766 -8.95 13.49 0.54
N MET A 767 -9.89 14.07 1.28
CA MET A 767 -11.11 13.40 1.73
C MET A 767 -12.34 14.26 1.43
N ILE A 768 -12.87 14.12 0.22
CA ILE A 768 -14.11 14.76 -0.21
C ILE A 768 -15.16 13.66 -0.31
N GLN A 769 -16.25 13.81 0.44
CA GLN A 769 -17.39 12.92 0.35
C GLN A 769 -18.55 13.65 -0.31
N THR A 770 -19.09 13.11 -1.40
CA THR A 770 -20.33 13.64 -2.00
C THR A 770 -21.55 13.15 -1.23
N GLY A 771 -22.58 14.02 -1.18
CA GLY A 771 -23.87 13.66 -0.60
C GLY A 771 -24.67 12.67 -1.44
N ASP A 772 -25.91 12.41 -1.04
CA ASP A 772 -26.86 11.58 -1.82
C ASP A 772 -27.21 12.20 -3.18
N ASP A 773 -27.08 13.52 -3.29
CA ASP A 773 -27.23 14.29 -4.51
C ASP A 773 -25.97 14.25 -5.41
N GLY A 774 -24.97 13.47 -5.03
CA GLY A 774 -23.70 13.34 -5.75
C GLY A 774 -22.85 14.60 -5.71
N LYS A 775 -23.12 15.59 -4.84
CA LYS A 775 -22.44 16.88 -4.87
C LYS A 775 -21.53 17.10 -3.68
N ALA A 776 -20.50 17.91 -3.92
CA ALA A 776 -19.63 18.49 -2.89
C ALA A 776 -19.19 19.88 -3.35
N ARG A 777 -18.92 20.79 -2.39
CA ARG A 777 -18.38 22.12 -2.66
C ARG A 777 -17.09 22.32 -1.91
N LEU A 778 -16.10 22.91 -2.59
CA LEU A 778 -14.81 23.25 -2.02
C LEU A 778 -14.53 24.74 -2.21
N THR A 779 -13.76 25.30 -1.28
CA THR A 779 -13.33 26.68 -1.36
C THR A 779 -11.87 26.79 -0.97
N PHE A 780 -11.11 27.59 -1.72
CA PHE A 780 -9.72 27.93 -1.41
C PHE A 780 -9.40 29.29 -2.04
N PHE A 781 -8.18 29.75 -1.92
CA PHE A 781 -7.76 31.04 -2.49
C PHE A 781 -6.71 30.84 -3.58
N ALA A 782 -6.80 31.64 -4.65
CA ALA A 782 -5.78 31.68 -5.69
C ALA A 782 -4.44 32.16 -5.10
N SER A 783 -3.35 31.86 -5.79
CA SER A 783 -2.02 32.38 -5.51
C SER A 783 -1.84 33.78 -6.16
N ASP A 784 -0.64 34.37 -6.03
CA ASP A 784 -0.29 35.61 -6.73
C ASP A 784 0.10 35.36 -8.20
N ALA A 785 0.33 34.08 -8.57
CA ALA A 785 0.71 33.71 -9.92
C ALA A 785 -0.47 33.92 -10.89
N ARG A 786 -0.20 34.61 -12.01
CA ARG A 786 -1.16 34.73 -13.13
C ARG A 786 -0.94 33.58 -14.09
N THR A 787 -1.75 32.54 -13.96
CA THR A 787 -1.51 31.25 -14.58
C THR A 787 -2.80 30.47 -14.75
N PRO A 788 -2.89 29.54 -15.70
CA PRO A 788 -3.93 28.52 -15.66
C PRO A 788 -3.75 27.60 -14.45
N VAL A 789 -4.85 27.29 -13.78
CA VAL A 789 -4.88 26.35 -12.65
C VAL A 789 -5.57 25.08 -13.11
N ARG A 790 -4.85 23.97 -13.03
CA ARG A 790 -5.37 22.63 -13.33
C ARG A 790 -5.92 21.99 -12.06
N VAL A 791 -7.15 21.51 -12.16
CA VAL A 791 -7.81 20.77 -11.08
C VAL A 791 -7.99 19.32 -11.52
N VAL A 792 -7.56 18.38 -10.69
CA VAL A 792 -7.72 16.93 -10.90
C VAL A 792 -8.40 16.34 -9.68
N ALA A 793 -9.56 15.71 -9.92
CA ALA A 793 -10.29 14.97 -8.90
C ALA A 793 -10.32 13.48 -9.26
N GLU A 794 -9.93 12.62 -8.35
CA GLU A 794 -9.97 11.17 -8.51
C GLU A 794 -10.70 10.54 -7.33
N GLY A 795 -11.41 9.46 -7.56
CA GLY A 795 -12.08 8.75 -6.48
C GLY A 795 -12.93 7.57 -6.93
N ALA A 796 -13.57 6.96 -5.95
CA ALA A 796 -14.42 5.81 -6.16
C ALA A 796 -15.75 5.97 -5.41
N SER A 797 -16.81 5.36 -5.98
CA SER A 797 -18.10 5.24 -5.31
C SER A 797 -18.09 4.17 -4.23
N THR A 798 -19.11 4.16 -3.41
CA THR A 798 -19.30 3.16 -2.37
C THR A 798 -19.52 1.73 -2.91
N ASP A 799 -19.88 1.61 -4.19
CA ASP A 799 -20.02 0.33 -4.91
C ASP A 799 -18.80 -0.03 -5.78
N GLY A 800 -17.68 0.72 -5.62
CA GLY A 800 -16.37 0.36 -6.19
C GLY A 800 -16.12 0.84 -7.61
N ARG A 801 -16.94 1.74 -8.16
CA ARG A 801 -16.71 2.33 -9.49
C ARG A 801 -15.71 3.49 -9.39
N PRO A 802 -14.58 3.45 -10.13
CA PRO A 802 -13.62 4.54 -10.15
C PRO A 802 -14.06 5.66 -11.10
N GLY A 803 -13.55 6.86 -10.85
CA GLY A 803 -13.71 8.00 -11.75
C GLY A 803 -12.60 9.02 -11.62
N VAL A 804 -12.43 9.81 -12.70
CA VAL A 804 -11.49 10.94 -12.79
C VAL A 804 -12.20 12.12 -13.42
N GLY A 805 -12.03 13.30 -12.83
CA GLY A 805 -12.53 14.57 -13.37
C GLY A 805 -11.42 15.59 -13.46
N LYS A 806 -11.39 16.37 -14.54
CA LYS A 806 -10.41 17.43 -14.77
C LYS A 806 -11.11 18.74 -15.08
N ALA A 807 -10.56 19.84 -14.59
CA ALA A 807 -11.00 21.18 -14.94
C ALA A 807 -9.81 22.14 -15.01
N VAL A 808 -9.97 23.24 -15.71
CA VAL A 808 -9.00 24.33 -15.78
C VAL A 808 -9.73 25.66 -15.62
N PHE A 809 -9.13 26.58 -14.86
CA PHE A 809 -9.54 27.96 -14.80
C PHE A 809 -8.31 28.89 -14.82
N GLU A 810 -8.50 30.16 -15.10
CA GLU A 810 -7.42 31.14 -15.21
C GLU A 810 -7.34 32.04 -13.95
N VAL A 811 -6.15 32.38 -13.52
CA VAL A 811 -5.86 33.50 -12.63
C VAL A 811 -5.23 34.63 -13.45
N LYS A 812 -5.86 35.82 -13.50
CA LYS A 812 -5.43 36.99 -14.32
C LYS A 812 -5.33 38.25 -13.52
#